data_24b2731ff7c6bc40a3ed8ac9099fa314
#
_entry.id   24b2731ff7c6bc40a3ed8ac9099fa314
#
_cell.length_a   1.000
_cell.length_b   1.000
_cell.length_c   1.000
_cell.angle_alpha   90.00
_cell.angle_beta   90.00
_cell.angle_gamma   90.00
#
_symmetry.space_group_name_H-M   'P 1'
#
loop_
_entity.id
_entity.type
_entity.pdbx_description
1 polymer ?
#
loop_
_entity_poly.entity_id
_entity_poly.type
_entity_poly.pdbx_seq_one_letter_code
_entity_poly.pdbx_strand_id
1 'polypeptide(L)'
;WKPVPIIPKFVDIVVNGMADRSYEIKAYSQDPASIQERTDYVTKIAEDMNAKAFKEDVQNKFNMNLFNTNKEELPESKEELTLHMQLDYKQSIEIAEEEAINSVFDKNKYDLVSRRLNSDLMILGIGAVKSSFNKSEGIKVEYVDPAHLVYSSTESPYFDDIYYVGEVKDVYLNDLKKEFPQLTDEELKKYRSYSNSYQQTGDYNSKSQDENSVSVLYFEYKTYMNQVHKIKKTAAGGYKAIQKDDSFNPPANESFEKVDRVIEVIYCGTKILGSGNDILYWELKKNMMRPKADTTKATMSYAICAPRMYEGRIESLVSRITGFADMIQLTHLKLQQVLAKVVPDGVYLDADALAEIDLGNGTNYNPQEALNMYFQTGSVIGRSMTQDGDMNRGRMPITELNSNGGNNKIQSLIQTYNYYLQMMRDVTGLNEARDGSTPSKDALVGIQKLAAANSNTATRHLLQSSLYLTLTMAECIAMRVSDVLEFSPTKKSFVKTLGKFNVGTLEEMSKLHMHDFGIFLELAPDEEEKQMLENNIQMALQQQQIFLEDAIDIREVKNLKLANQLLKIRRKQKQDKDQQMQQQNIQAQGKANQEASQAAAQAEMQKAQALAQTEIQLEQSKSQFAIQKMEREAQIKRELMQYEFELNMQLKKMETESIKSKENQKEDRKDERTKIQASQQSELIAQRKNDAPPKNFESAGFDNLDGFGLEQFDPR
;
A
#
# COMPACT_ATOMS: atom_id res chain seq x y z
N TRP A 1 14.13 14.92 -36.31
CA TRP A 1 14.47 15.12 -34.90
C TRP A 1 13.66 14.19 -34.01
N LYS A 2 14.31 13.50 -33.07
CA LYS A 2 13.63 12.65 -32.09
C LYS A 2 13.90 13.23 -30.69
N PRO A 3 12.87 13.35 -29.84
CA PRO A 3 13.06 13.80 -28.48
C PRO A 3 13.88 12.78 -27.68
N VAL A 4 14.66 13.24 -26.72
CA VAL A 4 15.39 12.38 -25.78
C VAL A 4 14.42 11.89 -24.70
N PRO A 5 14.15 10.57 -24.56
CA PRO A 5 13.13 10.04 -23.66
C PRO A 5 13.66 9.97 -22.21
N ILE A 6 13.83 11.12 -21.56
CA ILE A 6 14.35 11.19 -20.18
C ILE A 6 13.26 10.89 -19.14
N ILE A 7 12.07 11.49 -19.31
CA ILE A 7 10.96 11.31 -18.37
C ILE A 7 10.60 9.83 -18.20
N PRO A 8 10.43 9.01 -19.28
CA PRO A 8 10.14 7.60 -19.16
C PRO A 8 11.10 6.85 -18.24
N LYS A 9 12.40 7.14 -18.31
CA LYS A 9 13.40 6.53 -17.43
C LYS A 9 13.08 6.75 -15.96
N PHE A 10 12.75 7.99 -15.56
CA PHE A 10 12.40 8.30 -14.17
C PHE A 10 11.08 7.64 -13.76
N VAL A 11 10.10 7.59 -14.65
CA VAL A 11 8.81 6.91 -14.40
C VAL A 11 9.03 5.41 -14.18
N ASP A 12 9.77 4.75 -15.06
CA ASP A 12 10.01 3.32 -14.99
C ASP A 12 10.75 2.92 -13.69
N ILE A 13 11.73 3.72 -13.26
CA ILE A 13 12.47 3.47 -12.01
C ILE A 13 11.54 3.51 -10.80
N VAL A 14 10.65 4.51 -10.73
CA VAL A 14 9.73 4.66 -9.59
C VAL A 14 8.66 3.56 -9.63
N VAL A 15 8.02 3.35 -10.78
CA VAL A 15 6.94 2.37 -10.94
C VAL A 15 7.43 0.95 -10.69
N ASN A 16 8.59 0.57 -11.24
CA ASN A 16 9.16 -0.75 -11.00
C ASN A 16 9.60 -0.90 -9.54
N GLY A 17 10.21 0.13 -8.94
CA GLY A 17 10.56 0.10 -7.53
C GLY A 17 9.36 0.03 -6.57
N MET A 18 8.19 0.48 -7.01
CA MET A 18 6.93 0.26 -6.27
C MET A 18 6.40 -1.17 -6.46
N ALA A 19 6.52 -1.71 -7.69
CA ALA A 19 6.07 -3.07 -8.01
C ALA A 19 6.90 -4.16 -7.33
N ASP A 20 8.17 -3.90 -7.05
CA ASP A 20 9.06 -4.85 -6.36
C ASP A 20 8.71 -5.01 -4.87
N ARG A 21 7.92 -4.10 -4.30
CA ARG A 21 7.48 -4.21 -2.91
C ARG A 21 6.28 -5.12 -2.80
N SER A 22 6.52 -6.34 -2.37
CA SER A 22 5.45 -7.29 -2.07
C SER A 22 4.69 -6.88 -0.81
N TYR A 23 3.39 -7.11 -0.82
CA TYR A 23 2.51 -6.95 0.33
C TYR A 23 1.67 -8.22 0.51
N GLU A 24 1.23 -8.44 1.73
CA GLU A 24 0.26 -9.49 2.04
C GLU A 24 -1.01 -8.87 2.59
N ILE A 25 -2.14 -9.43 2.18
CA ILE A 25 -3.44 -9.06 2.70
C ILE A 25 -3.70 -9.90 3.93
N LYS A 26 -3.96 -9.24 5.06
CA LYS A 26 -4.31 -9.87 6.33
C LYS A 26 -5.73 -9.47 6.71
N ALA A 27 -6.54 -10.45 7.08
CA ALA A 27 -7.88 -10.25 7.58
C ALA A 27 -7.95 -10.66 9.05
N TYR A 28 -8.57 -9.82 9.87
CA TYR A 28 -8.82 -10.10 11.27
C TYR A 28 -10.31 -9.97 11.56
N SER A 29 -10.88 -11.00 12.16
CA SER A 29 -12.29 -10.95 12.57
C SER A 29 -12.48 -10.03 13.77
N GLN A 30 -13.45 -9.11 13.67
CA GLN A 30 -13.75 -8.08 14.67
C GLN A 30 -15.07 -8.34 15.40
N ASP A 31 -15.76 -9.40 15.11
CA ASP A 31 -17.03 -9.75 15.76
C ASP A 31 -16.81 -10.33 17.16
N PRO A 32 -17.78 -10.10 18.08
CA PRO A 32 -17.67 -10.54 19.47
C PRO A 32 -17.45 -12.05 19.62
N ALA A 33 -18.06 -12.87 18.75
CA ALA A 33 -17.90 -14.33 18.80
C ALA A 33 -16.45 -14.75 18.52
N SER A 34 -15.84 -14.21 17.48
CA SER A 34 -14.45 -14.49 17.13
C SER A 34 -13.46 -13.97 18.18
N ILE A 35 -13.78 -12.82 18.80
CA ILE A 35 -12.96 -12.28 19.91
C ILE A 35 -13.05 -13.24 21.11
N GLN A 36 -14.24 -13.78 21.40
CA GLN A 36 -14.41 -14.75 22.48
C GLN A 36 -13.63 -16.04 22.21
N GLU A 37 -13.74 -16.61 21.00
CA GLU A 37 -12.96 -17.80 20.62
C GLU A 37 -11.45 -17.58 20.75
N ARG A 38 -10.96 -16.40 20.34
CA ARG A 38 -9.55 -16.03 20.51
C ARG A 38 -9.18 -15.98 22.00
N THR A 39 -10.04 -15.41 22.83
CA THR A 39 -9.83 -15.32 24.28
C THR A 39 -9.84 -16.70 24.92
N ASP A 40 -10.79 -17.57 24.56
CA ASP A 40 -10.87 -18.95 25.05
C ASP A 40 -9.63 -19.76 24.64
N TYR A 41 -9.11 -19.55 23.44
CA TYR A 41 -7.85 -20.16 23.00
C TYR A 41 -6.65 -19.72 23.84
N VAL A 42 -6.50 -18.41 24.07
CA VAL A 42 -5.45 -17.86 24.95
C VAL A 42 -5.55 -18.45 26.35
N THR A 43 -6.77 -18.56 26.89
CA THR A 43 -7.01 -19.13 28.22
C THR A 43 -6.59 -20.59 28.26
N LYS A 44 -6.95 -21.39 27.26
CA LYS A 44 -6.55 -22.82 27.16
C LYS A 44 -5.04 -22.99 27.12
N ILE A 45 -4.33 -22.18 26.31
CA ILE A 45 -2.86 -22.23 26.28
C ILE A 45 -2.26 -21.79 27.59
N ALA A 46 -2.78 -20.73 28.21
CA ALA A 46 -2.31 -20.26 29.52
C ALA A 46 -2.51 -21.32 30.63
N GLU A 47 -3.62 -22.06 30.59
CA GLU A 47 -3.84 -23.23 31.45
C GLU A 47 -2.81 -24.34 31.19
N ASP A 48 -2.57 -24.66 29.91
CA ASP A 48 -1.58 -25.68 29.55
C ASP A 48 -0.15 -25.26 29.95
N MET A 49 0.21 -23.99 29.81
CA MET A 49 1.49 -23.44 30.27
C MET A 49 1.66 -23.55 31.78
N ASN A 50 0.66 -23.11 32.54
CA ASN A 50 0.73 -23.11 34.01
C ASN A 50 0.70 -24.52 34.58
N ALA A 51 0.03 -25.46 33.92
CA ALA A 51 -0.08 -26.84 34.34
C ALA A 51 0.93 -27.79 33.65
N LYS A 52 1.88 -27.28 32.87
CA LYS A 52 2.82 -28.07 32.05
C LYS A 52 3.50 -29.18 32.85
N ALA A 53 4.14 -28.84 33.94
CA ALA A 53 4.85 -29.81 34.81
C ALA A 53 3.94 -30.91 35.34
N PHE A 54 2.70 -30.57 35.72
CA PHE A 54 1.74 -31.54 36.23
C PHE A 54 1.21 -32.45 35.12
N LYS A 55 0.87 -31.88 33.96
CA LYS A 55 0.37 -32.63 32.81
C LYS A 55 1.44 -33.57 32.23
N GLU A 56 2.70 -33.18 32.25
CA GLU A 56 3.85 -34.03 31.89
C GLU A 56 4.03 -35.20 32.85
N ASP A 57 3.91 -34.95 34.15
CA ASP A 57 3.97 -36.03 35.15
C ASP A 57 2.85 -37.06 35.02
N VAL A 58 1.65 -36.58 34.68
CA VAL A 58 0.48 -37.48 34.45
C VAL A 58 0.67 -38.24 33.14
N GLN A 59 1.13 -37.58 32.08
CA GLN A 59 1.39 -38.24 30.81
C GLN A 59 2.45 -39.35 30.96
N ASN A 60 3.52 -39.09 31.69
CA ASN A 60 4.61 -40.03 31.91
C ASN A 60 4.18 -41.23 32.80
N LYS A 61 3.28 -41.00 33.78
CA LYS A 61 2.82 -42.07 34.72
C LYS A 61 1.63 -42.86 34.23
N PHE A 62 0.71 -42.20 33.52
CA PHE A 62 -0.58 -42.79 33.13
C PHE A 62 -0.80 -42.90 31.61
N ASN A 63 0.14 -42.43 30.80
CA ASN A 63 0.05 -42.39 29.34
C ASN A 63 -1.20 -41.67 28.82
N MET A 64 -1.77 -40.73 29.58
CA MET A 64 -2.92 -39.92 29.22
C MET A 64 -2.46 -38.53 28.77
N ASN A 65 -2.84 -38.14 27.56
CA ASN A 65 -2.60 -36.79 27.08
C ASN A 65 -3.68 -35.85 27.63
N LEU A 66 -3.30 -34.94 28.54
CA LEU A 66 -4.19 -33.94 29.13
C LEU A 66 -3.95 -32.53 28.54
N PHE A 67 -3.04 -32.40 27.58
CA PHE A 67 -2.82 -31.14 26.89
C PHE A 67 -3.94 -30.86 25.91
N ASN A 68 -4.44 -29.64 25.92
CA ASN A 68 -5.43 -29.16 24.94
C ASN A 68 -4.76 -28.78 23.62
N THR A 69 -3.45 -28.51 23.65
CA THR A 69 -2.63 -28.08 22.50
C THR A 69 -1.41 -28.99 22.34
N ASN A 70 -0.75 -28.92 21.20
CA ASN A 70 0.46 -29.69 20.94
C ASN A 70 1.57 -29.26 21.90
N LYS A 71 2.20 -30.24 22.56
CA LYS A 71 3.25 -30.00 23.54
C LYS A 71 4.46 -29.25 23.00
N GLU A 72 4.78 -29.46 21.72
CA GLU A 72 5.95 -28.87 21.06
C GLU A 72 5.76 -27.37 20.74
N GLU A 73 4.52 -26.92 20.64
CA GLU A 73 4.16 -25.54 20.32
C GLU A 73 3.80 -24.69 21.54
N LEU A 74 3.90 -25.26 22.76
CA LEU A 74 3.52 -24.58 24.01
C LEU A 74 4.53 -23.48 24.35
N PRO A 75 4.10 -22.21 24.44
CA PRO A 75 4.95 -21.10 24.87
C PRO A 75 5.45 -21.29 26.32
N GLU A 76 6.67 -20.87 26.62
CA GLU A 76 7.25 -20.98 27.96
C GLU A 76 7.06 -19.68 28.80
N SER A 77 6.78 -18.55 28.15
CA SER A 77 6.60 -17.25 28.82
C SER A 77 5.37 -16.50 28.31
N LYS A 78 4.88 -15.53 29.09
CA LYS A 78 3.78 -14.64 28.66
C LYS A 78 4.15 -13.82 27.41
N GLU A 79 5.42 -13.45 27.28
CA GLU A 79 5.91 -12.73 26.08
C GLU A 79 5.85 -13.62 24.85
N GLU A 80 6.19 -14.89 25.01
CA GLU A 80 6.12 -15.89 23.94
C GLU A 80 4.67 -16.22 23.59
N LEU A 81 3.77 -16.31 24.55
CA LEU A 81 2.34 -16.45 24.31
C LEU A 81 1.80 -15.30 23.45
N THR A 82 2.20 -14.07 23.76
CA THR A 82 1.80 -12.90 22.97
C THR A 82 2.34 -12.99 21.54
N LEU A 83 3.56 -13.47 21.39
CA LEU A 83 4.18 -13.65 20.08
C LEU A 83 3.52 -14.79 19.28
N HIS A 84 3.26 -15.92 19.93
CA HIS A 84 2.51 -17.05 19.34
C HIS A 84 1.13 -16.61 18.84
N MET A 85 0.41 -15.78 19.61
CA MET A 85 -0.87 -15.22 19.19
C MET A 85 -0.77 -14.26 18.00
N GLN A 86 0.39 -13.68 17.72
CA GLN A 86 0.60 -12.78 16.60
C GLN A 86 1.13 -13.49 15.35
N LEU A 87 1.90 -14.56 15.51
CA LEU A 87 2.56 -15.28 14.43
C LEU A 87 1.78 -16.52 13.98
N ASP A 88 1.41 -17.37 14.95
CA ASP A 88 0.94 -18.73 14.66
C ASP A 88 -0.58 -18.84 14.77
N TYR A 89 -1.19 -18.05 15.68
CA TYR A 89 -2.63 -18.12 15.85
C TYR A 89 -3.37 -17.34 14.77
N LYS A 90 -4.18 -18.07 14.02
CA LYS A 90 -5.09 -17.51 13.04
C LYS A 90 -6.36 -18.34 12.99
N GLN A 91 -7.50 -17.67 13.00
CA GLN A 91 -8.78 -18.37 12.84
C GLN A 91 -8.94 -18.85 11.40
N SER A 92 -9.49 -20.03 11.22
CA SER A 92 -9.75 -20.60 9.90
C SER A 92 -10.62 -19.71 9.01
N ILE A 93 -11.50 -18.93 9.63
CA ILE A 93 -12.37 -17.96 8.95
C ILE A 93 -11.60 -16.74 8.44
N GLU A 94 -10.55 -16.30 9.16
CA GLU A 94 -9.67 -15.23 8.72
C GLU A 94 -8.83 -15.67 7.50
N ILE A 95 -8.34 -16.90 7.54
CA ILE A 95 -7.63 -17.52 6.41
C ILE A 95 -8.55 -17.63 5.19
N ALA A 96 -9.79 -18.03 5.40
CA ALA A 96 -10.79 -18.16 4.33
C ALA A 96 -11.10 -16.82 3.67
N GLU A 97 -11.19 -15.72 4.44
CA GLU A 97 -11.40 -14.38 3.91
C GLU A 97 -10.19 -13.88 3.10
N GLU A 98 -8.97 -14.08 3.61
CA GLU A 98 -7.75 -13.73 2.88
C GLU A 98 -7.63 -14.50 1.56
N GLU A 99 -7.91 -15.79 1.58
CA GLU A 99 -7.90 -16.62 0.39
C GLU A 99 -8.98 -16.18 -0.62
N ALA A 100 -10.16 -15.79 -0.13
CA ALA A 100 -11.23 -15.26 -0.97
C ALA A 100 -10.81 -13.95 -1.66
N ILE A 101 -10.22 -13.01 -0.92
CA ILE A 101 -9.75 -11.74 -1.48
C ILE A 101 -8.62 -11.97 -2.49
N ASN A 102 -7.61 -12.78 -2.14
CA ASN A 102 -6.49 -13.09 -3.02
C ASN A 102 -6.97 -13.79 -4.30
N SER A 103 -7.87 -14.75 -4.21
CA SER A 103 -8.45 -15.43 -5.37
C SER A 103 -9.20 -14.47 -6.32
N VAL A 104 -9.89 -13.46 -5.78
CA VAL A 104 -10.53 -12.42 -6.59
C VAL A 104 -9.48 -11.54 -7.27
N PHE A 105 -8.41 -11.13 -6.58
CA PHE A 105 -7.32 -10.36 -7.18
C PHE A 105 -6.61 -11.15 -8.29
N ASP A 106 -6.28 -12.41 -8.07
CA ASP A 106 -5.63 -13.28 -9.06
C ASP A 106 -6.50 -13.45 -10.30
N LYS A 107 -7.80 -13.71 -10.11
CA LYS A 107 -8.77 -13.86 -11.20
C LYS A 107 -8.85 -12.59 -12.06
N ASN A 108 -8.78 -11.44 -11.45
CA ASN A 108 -8.83 -10.14 -12.13
C ASN A 108 -7.45 -9.65 -12.59
N LYS A 109 -6.37 -10.41 -12.34
CA LYS A 109 -4.99 -10.02 -12.67
C LYS A 109 -4.65 -8.63 -12.11
N TYR A 110 -4.96 -8.44 -10.84
CA TYR A 110 -4.82 -7.15 -10.18
C TYR A 110 -3.39 -6.58 -10.24
N ASP A 111 -2.38 -7.43 -10.31
CA ASP A 111 -0.98 -7.00 -10.48
C ASP A 111 -0.76 -6.14 -11.73
N LEU A 112 -1.45 -6.47 -12.83
CA LEU A 112 -1.39 -5.68 -14.06
C LEU A 112 -2.14 -4.34 -13.91
N VAL A 113 -3.28 -4.37 -13.20
CA VAL A 113 -4.04 -3.16 -12.86
C VAL A 113 -3.21 -2.26 -11.96
N SER A 114 -2.59 -2.80 -10.93
CA SER A 114 -1.73 -2.08 -9.97
C SER A 114 -0.54 -1.41 -10.65
N ARG A 115 0.14 -2.10 -11.59
CA ARG A 115 1.23 -1.48 -12.37
C ARG A 115 0.74 -0.26 -13.15
N ARG A 116 -0.43 -0.34 -13.76
CA ARG A 116 -1.01 0.79 -14.49
C ARG A 116 -1.40 1.93 -13.55
N LEU A 117 -2.00 1.62 -12.40
CA LEU A 117 -2.28 2.59 -11.34
C LEU A 117 -1.02 3.32 -10.85
N ASN A 118 0.07 2.58 -10.63
CA ASN A 118 1.35 3.15 -10.22
C ASN A 118 1.91 4.11 -11.28
N SER A 119 1.75 3.78 -12.57
CA SER A 119 2.13 4.67 -13.68
C SER A 119 1.29 5.94 -13.67
N ASP A 120 -0.03 5.83 -13.48
CA ASP A 120 -0.92 6.99 -13.46
C ASP A 120 -0.67 7.88 -12.23
N LEU A 121 -0.45 7.31 -11.06
CA LEU A 121 -0.05 8.06 -9.86
C LEU A 121 1.23 8.86 -10.08
N MET A 122 2.18 8.33 -10.82
CA MET A 122 3.44 9.01 -11.16
C MET A 122 3.24 10.09 -12.23
N ILE A 123 2.52 9.77 -13.31
CA ILE A 123 2.39 10.61 -14.51
C ILE A 123 1.31 11.67 -14.33
N LEU A 124 0.12 11.26 -13.88
CA LEU A 124 -1.06 12.12 -13.74
C LEU A 124 -1.23 12.66 -12.31
N GLY A 125 -0.67 11.95 -11.32
CA GLY A 125 -0.84 12.28 -9.90
C GLY A 125 -2.14 11.77 -9.29
N ILE A 126 -2.91 10.97 -10.02
CA ILE A 126 -4.19 10.40 -9.58
C ILE A 126 -4.27 8.97 -10.08
N GLY A 127 -4.79 8.09 -9.24
CA GLY A 127 -5.09 6.71 -9.60
C GLY A 127 -6.54 6.39 -9.28
N ALA A 128 -7.20 5.61 -10.13
CA ALA A 128 -8.59 5.20 -9.95
C ALA A 128 -8.79 3.74 -10.33
N VAL A 129 -9.54 3.03 -9.49
CA VAL A 129 -9.89 1.62 -9.68
C VAL A 129 -11.35 1.41 -9.26
N LYS A 130 -12.03 0.50 -9.93
CA LYS A 130 -13.45 0.21 -9.71
C LYS A 130 -13.66 -1.26 -9.37
N SER A 131 -14.53 -1.52 -8.38
CA SER A 131 -15.05 -2.85 -8.15
C SER A 131 -16.49 -2.96 -8.63
N SER A 132 -16.82 -4.03 -9.31
CA SER A 132 -18.17 -4.31 -9.77
C SER A 132 -18.54 -5.78 -9.52
N PHE A 133 -19.83 -6.08 -9.48
CA PHE A 133 -20.32 -7.43 -9.40
C PHE A 133 -21.23 -7.75 -10.56
N ASN A 134 -20.93 -8.82 -11.27
CA ASN A 134 -21.76 -9.36 -12.32
C ASN A 134 -22.13 -10.82 -12.02
N LYS A 135 -23.39 -11.20 -12.19
CA LYS A 135 -23.86 -12.56 -11.92
C LYS A 135 -23.16 -13.64 -12.74
N SER A 136 -22.70 -13.31 -13.96
CA SER A 136 -22.02 -14.24 -14.86
C SER A 136 -20.53 -14.38 -14.57
N GLU A 137 -19.87 -13.29 -14.18
CA GLU A 137 -18.42 -13.23 -14.08
C GLU A 137 -17.92 -13.14 -12.61
N GLY A 138 -18.83 -12.86 -11.67
CA GLY A 138 -18.55 -12.69 -10.27
C GLY A 138 -18.06 -11.29 -9.95
N ILE A 139 -17.14 -11.17 -8.99
CA ILE A 139 -16.55 -9.89 -8.58
C ILE A 139 -15.45 -9.53 -9.56
N LYS A 140 -15.55 -8.32 -10.12
CA LYS A 140 -14.56 -7.73 -11.03
C LYS A 140 -13.87 -6.55 -10.37
N VAL A 141 -12.58 -6.43 -10.64
CA VAL A 141 -11.76 -5.26 -10.33
C VAL A 141 -11.23 -4.73 -11.64
N GLU A 142 -11.62 -3.52 -11.99
CA GLU A 142 -11.31 -2.92 -13.28
C GLU A 142 -10.50 -1.63 -13.10
N TYR A 143 -9.54 -1.44 -13.97
CA TYR A 143 -8.83 -0.18 -14.10
C TYR A 143 -9.76 0.91 -14.60
N VAL A 144 -9.67 2.11 -14.04
CA VAL A 144 -10.38 3.31 -14.50
C VAL A 144 -9.35 4.31 -14.99
N ASP A 145 -9.49 4.76 -16.24
CA ASP A 145 -8.60 5.76 -16.81
C ASP A 145 -8.91 7.13 -16.19
N PRO A 146 -7.96 7.76 -15.49
CA PRO A 146 -8.18 9.08 -14.89
C PRO A 146 -8.53 10.18 -15.87
N ALA A 147 -8.14 10.05 -17.15
CA ALA A 147 -8.49 11.01 -18.20
C ALA A 147 -10.00 11.03 -18.51
N HIS A 148 -10.68 9.94 -18.22
CA HIS A 148 -12.11 9.76 -18.47
C HIS A 148 -12.93 9.72 -17.18
N LEU A 149 -12.30 9.99 -16.05
CA LEU A 149 -12.93 10.01 -14.73
C LEU A 149 -13.65 11.35 -14.49
N VAL A 150 -14.90 11.27 -14.05
CA VAL A 150 -15.73 12.42 -13.69
C VAL A 150 -16.09 12.30 -12.21
N TYR A 151 -15.84 13.34 -11.43
CA TYR A 151 -16.12 13.33 -9.98
C TYR A 151 -16.55 14.71 -9.49
N SER A 152 -17.18 14.74 -8.31
CA SER A 152 -17.56 16.00 -7.65
C SER A 152 -16.32 16.72 -7.12
N SER A 153 -16.43 18.04 -6.93
CA SER A 153 -15.38 18.81 -6.27
C SER A 153 -15.03 18.18 -4.93
N THR A 154 -13.75 18.05 -4.65
CA THR A 154 -13.21 17.43 -3.43
C THR A 154 -11.94 18.16 -3.00
N GLU A 155 -11.72 18.22 -1.70
CA GLU A 155 -10.47 18.71 -1.09
C GLU A 155 -9.67 17.55 -0.47
N SER A 156 -10.31 16.39 -0.30
CA SER A 156 -9.66 15.20 0.27
C SER A 156 -8.80 14.46 -0.76
N PRO A 157 -7.52 14.23 -0.50
CA PRO A 157 -6.66 13.40 -1.36
C PRO A 157 -7.17 11.98 -1.55
N TYR A 158 -8.04 11.52 -0.66
CA TYR A 158 -8.63 10.17 -0.66
C TYR A 158 -10.04 10.11 -1.24
N PHE A 159 -10.59 11.25 -1.67
CA PHE A 159 -11.92 11.34 -2.28
C PHE A 159 -13.06 10.81 -1.41
N ASP A 160 -12.95 10.98 -0.09
CA ASP A 160 -13.95 10.50 0.85
C ASP A 160 -15.23 11.35 0.84
N ASP A 161 -15.12 12.60 0.45
CA ASP A 161 -16.16 13.63 0.45
C ASP A 161 -16.96 13.71 -0.86
N ILE A 162 -16.61 12.91 -1.86
CA ILE A 162 -17.28 12.93 -3.16
C ILE A 162 -18.71 12.38 -3.03
N TYR A 163 -19.65 13.04 -3.70
CA TYR A 163 -21.03 12.60 -3.77
C TYR A 163 -21.44 12.04 -5.14
N TYR A 164 -20.69 12.30 -6.19
CA TYR A 164 -20.83 11.58 -7.46
C TYR A 164 -19.48 11.22 -8.06
N VAL A 165 -19.48 10.12 -8.77
CA VAL A 165 -18.35 9.65 -9.56
C VAL A 165 -18.84 8.93 -10.80
N GLY A 166 -18.11 9.04 -11.89
CA GLY A 166 -18.44 8.35 -13.13
C GLY A 166 -17.21 8.20 -14.02
N GLU A 167 -17.36 7.38 -15.04
CA GLU A 167 -16.36 7.15 -16.07
C GLU A 167 -16.99 7.24 -17.46
N VAL A 168 -16.25 7.83 -18.38
CA VAL A 168 -16.61 7.86 -19.79
C VAL A 168 -15.88 6.72 -20.49
N LYS A 169 -16.62 5.82 -21.12
CA LYS A 169 -16.07 4.70 -21.91
C LYS A 169 -16.59 4.76 -23.33
N ASP A 170 -15.70 4.48 -24.28
CA ASP A 170 -16.10 4.21 -25.65
C ASP A 170 -16.49 2.74 -25.78
N VAL A 171 -17.77 2.50 -25.98
CA VAL A 171 -18.37 1.16 -26.03
C VAL A 171 -18.84 0.87 -27.47
N TYR A 172 -18.56 -0.33 -27.95
CA TYR A 172 -19.10 -0.76 -29.25
C TYR A 172 -20.61 -0.94 -29.19
N LEU A 173 -21.30 -0.55 -30.23
CA LEU A 173 -22.77 -0.66 -30.32
C LEU A 173 -23.29 -2.08 -30.06
N ASN A 174 -22.53 -3.09 -30.45
CA ASN A 174 -22.87 -4.49 -30.19
C ASN A 174 -22.79 -4.86 -28.69
N ASP A 175 -21.80 -4.32 -28.01
CA ASP A 175 -21.64 -4.54 -26.55
C ASP A 175 -22.69 -3.75 -25.79
N LEU A 176 -23.01 -2.54 -26.26
CA LEU A 176 -24.10 -1.75 -25.72
C LEU A 176 -25.45 -2.47 -25.85
N LYS A 177 -25.71 -3.11 -26.99
CA LYS A 177 -26.92 -3.92 -27.22
C LYS A 177 -26.95 -5.16 -26.31
N LYS A 178 -25.78 -5.77 -26.04
CA LYS A 178 -25.67 -6.91 -25.10
C LYS A 178 -25.95 -6.48 -23.69
N GLU A 179 -25.47 -5.31 -23.30
CA GLU A 179 -25.69 -4.75 -21.95
C GLU A 179 -27.15 -4.29 -21.77
N PHE A 180 -27.71 -3.66 -22.81
CA PHE A 180 -29.09 -3.16 -22.85
C PHE A 180 -29.90 -3.81 -23.97
N PRO A 181 -30.45 -5.03 -23.77
CA PRO A 181 -31.21 -5.74 -24.82
C PRO A 181 -32.49 -5.03 -25.26
N GLN A 182 -32.93 -4.02 -24.50
CA GLN A 182 -34.13 -3.24 -24.78
C GLN A 182 -33.97 -2.25 -25.96
N LEU A 183 -32.71 -1.95 -26.34
CA LEU A 183 -32.41 -0.99 -27.39
C LEU A 183 -32.81 -1.55 -28.78
N THR A 184 -33.53 -0.74 -29.50
CA THR A 184 -33.91 -1.04 -30.88
C THR A 184 -32.78 -0.73 -31.88
N ASP A 185 -32.76 -1.39 -33.00
CA ASP A 185 -31.75 -1.15 -34.06
C ASP A 185 -31.81 0.28 -34.62
N GLU A 186 -32.97 0.94 -34.54
CA GLU A 186 -33.15 2.33 -34.94
C GLU A 186 -32.47 3.30 -33.95
N GLU A 187 -32.59 3.06 -32.66
CA GLU A 187 -31.90 3.82 -31.63
C GLU A 187 -30.38 3.66 -31.70
N LEU A 188 -29.91 2.45 -31.96
CA LEU A 188 -28.48 2.19 -32.18
C LEU A 188 -27.93 2.95 -33.40
N LYS A 189 -28.70 3.05 -34.48
CA LYS A 189 -28.33 3.86 -35.64
C LYS A 189 -28.30 5.36 -35.29
N LYS A 190 -29.24 5.82 -34.48
CA LYS A 190 -29.28 7.20 -34.01
C LYS A 190 -28.02 7.49 -33.14
N TYR A 191 -27.64 6.58 -32.24
CA TYR A 191 -26.48 6.74 -31.40
C TYR A 191 -25.16 6.73 -32.17
N ARG A 192 -25.10 5.97 -33.28
CA ARG A 192 -23.97 6.02 -34.23
C ARG A 192 -23.75 7.44 -34.79
N SER A 193 -24.81 8.20 -35.01
CA SER A 193 -24.68 9.57 -35.50
C SER A 193 -24.12 10.55 -34.47
N TYR A 194 -24.28 10.28 -33.17
CA TYR A 194 -23.74 11.11 -32.09
C TYR A 194 -22.23 10.90 -31.87
N SER A 195 -21.72 9.73 -32.15
CA SER A 195 -20.28 9.42 -32.10
C SER A 195 -19.46 10.44 -32.90
N ASN A 196 -19.95 10.82 -34.07
CA ASN A 196 -19.24 11.75 -34.95
C ASN A 196 -19.26 13.21 -34.48
N SER A 197 -20.20 13.61 -33.64
CA SER A 197 -20.36 15.02 -33.22
C SER A 197 -19.55 15.43 -32.03
N TYR A 198 -19.21 14.48 -31.14
CA TYR A 198 -18.47 14.78 -29.88
C TYR A 198 -16.95 14.85 -30.10
N GLN A 199 -16.45 14.38 -31.25
CA GLN A 199 -15.03 14.20 -31.54
C GLN A 199 -14.35 15.37 -32.25
N GLN A 200 -15.07 16.41 -32.56
CA GLN A 200 -14.51 17.59 -33.25
C GLN A 200 -13.62 18.47 -32.39
N THR A 201 -13.38 18.15 -31.14
CA THR A 201 -12.44 18.87 -30.26
C THR A 201 -11.04 18.22 -30.32
N GLY A 202 -10.36 18.47 -31.42
CA GLY A 202 -8.93 18.82 -31.49
C GLY A 202 -7.87 17.91 -30.85
N ASP A 203 -8.06 16.60 -30.73
CA ASP A 203 -6.98 15.75 -30.28
C ASP A 203 -6.24 15.13 -31.46
N TYR A 204 -4.98 15.54 -31.65
CA TYR A 204 -4.09 15.10 -32.74
C TYR A 204 -3.73 13.61 -32.71
N ASN A 205 -4.23 12.85 -31.75
CA ASN A 205 -4.07 11.41 -31.58
C ASN A 205 -5.40 10.66 -31.59
N SER A 206 -6.38 11.13 -32.37
CA SER A 206 -7.59 10.31 -32.54
C SER A 206 -7.19 8.97 -33.13
N LYS A 207 -7.19 7.92 -32.27
CA LYS A 207 -7.34 6.56 -32.75
C LYS A 207 -8.45 6.61 -33.78
N SER A 208 -8.23 6.03 -34.98
CA SER A 208 -9.26 5.88 -35.99
C SER A 208 -10.47 5.28 -35.29
N GLN A 209 -11.47 6.13 -34.98
CA GLN A 209 -12.62 5.65 -34.25
C GLN A 209 -13.37 4.73 -35.19
N ASP A 210 -13.56 3.52 -34.70
CA ASP A 210 -14.49 2.63 -35.31
C ASP A 210 -15.85 3.33 -35.34
N GLU A 211 -16.40 3.53 -36.52
CA GLU A 211 -17.73 4.15 -36.74
C GLU A 211 -18.86 3.49 -35.94
N ASN A 212 -18.57 2.39 -35.26
CA ASN A 212 -19.47 1.58 -34.44
C ASN A 212 -19.27 1.73 -32.91
N SER A 213 -18.48 2.70 -32.44
CA SER A 213 -18.32 2.98 -31.00
C SER A 213 -19.06 4.25 -30.58
N VAL A 214 -19.52 4.28 -29.36
CA VAL A 214 -20.25 5.43 -28.76
C VAL A 214 -19.67 5.70 -27.38
N SER A 215 -19.45 6.98 -27.07
CA SER A 215 -19.02 7.39 -25.73
C SER A 215 -20.20 7.36 -24.77
N VAL A 216 -20.04 6.59 -23.72
CA VAL A 216 -21.06 6.34 -22.69
C VAL A 216 -20.53 6.76 -21.33
N LEU A 217 -21.32 7.53 -20.61
CA LEU A 217 -21.03 7.89 -19.23
C LEU A 217 -21.72 6.91 -18.28
N TYR A 218 -20.94 6.15 -17.53
CA TYR A 218 -21.38 5.38 -16.39
C TYR A 218 -21.18 6.20 -15.12
N PHE A 219 -22.20 6.42 -14.33
CA PHE A 219 -22.12 7.26 -13.15
C PHE A 219 -22.81 6.66 -11.94
N GLU A 220 -22.32 7.04 -10.78
CA GLU A 220 -22.89 6.74 -9.47
C GLU A 220 -22.95 8.02 -8.64
N TYR A 221 -24.03 8.22 -7.88
CA TYR A 221 -24.10 9.31 -6.94
C TYR A 221 -24.77 8.89 -5.64
N LYS A 222 -24.31 9.46 -4.55
CA LYS A 222 -24.85 9.26 -3.21
C LYS A 222 -25.99 10.24 -2.94
N THR A 223 -27.02 9.74 -2.30
CA THR A 223 -28.12 10.54 -1.76
C THR A 223 -28.62 9.90 -0.50
N TYR A 224 -29.60 10.51 0.13
CA TYR A 224 -30.19 10.02 1.37
C TYR A 224 -31.61 9.53 1.12
N MET A 225 -31.98 8.44 1.81
CA MET A 225 -33.32 7.90 1.81
C MET A 225 -33.76 7.65 3.24
N ASN A 226 -34.99 8.05 3.54
CA ASN A 226 -35.59 7.74 4.82
C ASN A 226 -36.11 6.30 4.84
N GLN A 227 -35.67 5.54 5.83
CA GLN A 227 -36.24 4.24 6.15
C GLN A 227 -37.16 4.40 7.39
N VAL A 228 -38.44 4.15 7.21
CA VAL A 228 -39.41 4.15 8.27
C VAL A 228 -39.64 2.73 8.76
N HIS A 229 -39.35 2.50 10.03
CA HIS A 229 -39.57 1.20 10.65
C HIS A 229 -40.73 1.30 11.66
N LYS A 230 -41.67 0.38 11.49
CA LYS A 230 -42.69 0.12 12.49
C LYS A 230 -42.16 -0.92 13.45
N ILE A 231 -41.94 -0.55 14.69
CA ILE A 231 -41.60 -1.47 15.76
C ILE A 231 -42.85 -1.88 16.49
N LYS A 232 -43.13 -3.18 16.56
CA LYS A 232 -44.24 -3.75 17.32
C LYS A 232 -43.70 -4.59 18.46
N LYS A 233 -44.19 -4.34 19.67
CA LYS A 233 -43.96 -5.20 20.82
C LYS A 233 -44.79 -6.48 20.67
N THR A 234 -44.18 -7.63 20.66
CA THR A 234 -44.89 -8.92 20.59
C THR A 234 -45.41 -9.34 21.97
N ALA A 235 -46.47 -10.16 22.00
CA ALA A 235 -47.03 -10.67 23.26
C ALA A 235 -46.02 -11.49 24.09
N ALA A 236 -44.97 -11.99 23.47
CA ALA A 236 -43.86 -12.74 24.11
C ALA A 236 -42.75 -11.82 24.63
N GLY A 237 -42.89 -10.48 24.63
CA GLY A 237 -41.90 -9.51 25.11
C GLY A 237 -40.81 -9.11 24.10
N GLY A 238 -40.79 -9.72 22.92
CA GLY A 238 -39.82 -9.38 21.85
C GLY A 238 -40.32 -8.20 20.99
N TYR A 239 -39.41 -7.59 20.24
CA TYR A 239 -39.74 -6.52 19.28
C TYR A 239 -39.63 -7.05 17.86
N LYS A 240 -40.63 -6.69 17.01
CA LYS A 240 -40.59 -6.99 15.58
C LYS A 240 -40.62 -5.66 14.81
N ALA A 241 -39.55 -5.44 14.05
CA ALA A 241 -39.41 -4.28 13.14
C ALA A 241 -39.88 -4.67 11.74
N ILE A 242 -40.70 -3.81 11.12
CA ILE A 242 -41.19 -3.96 9.75
C ILE A 242 -40.95 -2.64 9.04
N GLN A 243 -40.26 -2.66 7.90
CA GLN A 243 -40.09 -1.48 7.07
C GLN A 243 -41.40 -1.07 6.43
N LYS A 244 -41.70 0.22 6.43
CA LYS A 244 -42.88 0.85 5.87
C LYS A 244 -42.49 2.01 4.95
N ASP A 245 -43.46 2.49 4.17
CA ASP A 245 -43.28 3.67 3.32
C ASP A 245 -43.16 4.95 4.15
N ASP A 246 -42.54 5.98 3.60
CA ASP A 246 -42.32 7.28 4.27
C ASP A 246 -43.59 7.95 4.80
N SER A 247 -44.73 7.69 4.14
CA SER A 247 -46.06 8.23 4.51
C SER A 247 -46.71 7.52 5.70
N PHE A 248 -46.05 6.46 6.25
CA PHE A 248 -46.64 5.68 7.32
C PHE A 248 -46.68 6.45 8.64
N ASN A 249 -47.92 6.66 9.18
CA ASN A 249 -48.15 7.12 10.53
C ASN A 249 -48.71 5.96 11.37
N PRO A 250 -48.11 5.63 12.52
CA PRO A 250 -48.63 4.59 13.38
C PRO A 250 -49.97 5.00 13.96
N PRO A 251 -50.91 4.05 14.13
CA PRO A 251 -52.11 4.32 14.92
C PRO A 251 -51.70 4.71 16.35
N ALA A 252 -52.47 5.58 16.99
CA ALA A 252 -52.19 6.11 18.33
C ALA A 252 -52.32 5.07 19.46
N ASN A 253 -51.74 3.86 19.28
CA ASN A 253 -51.70 2.77 20.25
C ASN A 253 -50.28 2.62 20.79
N GLU A 254 -50.15 2.46 22.11
CA GLU A 254 -48.86 2.28 22.83
C GLU A 254 -48.04 1.06 22.40
N SER A 255 -48.59 0.15 21.58
CA SER A 255 -47.92 -1.08 21.12
C SER A 255 -47.07 -0.91 19.85
N PHE A 256 -47.07 0.28 19.26
CA PHE A 256 -46.37 0.56 18.02
C PHE A 256 -45.51 1.82 18.15
N GLU A 257 -44.26 1.68 17.78
CA GLU A 257 -43.31 2.79 17.72
C GLU A 257 -42.85 3.01 16.26
N LYS A 258 -42.77 4.26 15.86
CA LYS A 258 -42.20 4.66 14.56
C LYS A 258 -40.77 5.09 14.79
N VAL A 259 -39.83 4.41 14.12
CA VAL A 259 -38.42 4.79 14.10
C VAL A 259 -38.05 5.17 12.68
N ASP A 260 -37.71 6.43 12.51
CA ASP A 260 -37.22 6.96 11.24
C ASP A 260 -35.67 6.90 11.23
N ARG A 261 -35.11 6.31 10.21
CA ARG A 261 -33.65 6.20 10.02
C ARG A 261 -33.30 6.72 8.63
N VAL A 262 -32.37 7.66 8.59
CA VAL A 262 -31.82 8.15 7.33
C VAL A 262 -30.61 7.29 6.95
N ILE A 263 -30.63 6.76 5.74
CA ILE A 263 -29.56 5.96 5.19
C ILE A 263 -29.01 6.57 3.92
N GLU A 264 -27.70 6.43 3.70
CA GLU A 264 -27.09 6.74 2.42
C GLU A 264 -27.48 5.68 1.39
N VAL A 265 -27.82 6.12 0.20
CA VAL A 265 -28.12 5.25 -0.93
C VAL A 265 -27.35 5.74 -2.16
N ILE A 266 -27.02 4.81 -3.03
CA ILE A 266 -26.32 5.08 -4.28
C ILE A 266 -27.28 4.81 -5.44
N TYR A 267 -27.44 5.81 -6.29
CA TYR A 267 -28.05 5.63 -7.60
C TYR A 267 -26.97 5.44 -8.65
N CYS A 268 -27.19 4.56 -9.58
CA CYS A 268 -26.33 4.36 -10.73
C CYS A 268 -27.09 4.57 -12.02
N GLY A 269 -26.39 5.04 -13.00
CA GLY A 269 -26.98 5.32 -14.30
C GLY A 269 -25.99 5.24 -15.43
N THR A 270 -26.53 5.15 -16.64
CA THR A 270 -25.79 5.10 -17.88
C THR A 270 -26.41 6.08 -18.86
N LYS A 271 -25.60 7.02 -19.35
CA LYS A 271 -26.02 8.06 -20.29
C LYS A 271 -25.13 8.04 -21.53
N ILE A 272 -25.74 8.17 -22.69
CA ILE A 272 -25.02 8.34 -23.96
C ILE A 272 -24.60 9.82 -24.07
N LEU A 273 -23.32 10.04 -24.34
CA LEU A 273 -22.79 11.39 -24.57
C LEU A 273 -23.13 11.82 -26.03
N GLY A 274 -23.43 13.13 -26.19
CA GLY A 274 -23.85 13.68 -27.48
C GLY A 274 -25.35 13.59 -27.75
N SER A 275 -26.09 12.76 -27.02
CA SER A 275 -27.57 12.75 -27.05
C SER A 275 -28.09 13.65 -25.93
N GLY A 276 -28.94 14.60 -26.20
CA GLY A 276 -29.40 15.58 -25.20
C GLY A 276 -29.79 14.98 -23.86
N ASN A 277 -30.83 14.12 -23.81
CA ASN A 277 -31.34 13.54 -22.57
C ASN A 277 -31.51 12.02 -22.59
N ASP A 278 -30.87 11.29 -23.51
CA ASP A 278 -31.03 9.83 -23.59
C ASP A 278 -30.26 9.13 -22.46
N ILE A 279 -30.96 8.87 -21.36
CA ILE A 279 -30.48 8.07 -20.24
C ILE A 279 -30.96 6.64 -20.48
N LEU A 280 -30.02 5.69 -20.64
CA LEU A 280 -30.34 4.30 -20.87
C LEU A 280 -30.79 3.58 -19.60
N TYR A 281 -30.19 3.96 -18.49
CA TYR A 281 -30.43 3.34 -17.20
C TYR A 281 -30.22 4.36 -16.09
N TRP A 282 -31.14 4.38 -15.15
CA TRP A 282 -31.05 5.19 -13.93
C TRP A 282 -31.92 4.58 -12.84
N GLU A 283 -31.30 3.84 -11.94
CA GLU A 283 -31.98 3.15 -10.85
C GLU A 283 -31.17 3.17 -9.58
N LEU A 284 -31.83 2.84 -8.48
CA LEU A 284 -31.18 2.57 -7.20
C LEU A 284 -30.24 1.37 -7.38
N LYS A 285 -28.99 1.54 -7.00
CA LYS A 285 -27.98 0.47 -7.13
C LYS A 285 -28.37 -0.74 -6.29
N LYS A 286 -28.52 -1.90 -6.92
CA LYS A 286 -29.01 -3.12 -6.26
C LYS A 286 -27.97 -3.75 -5.34
N ASN A 287 -26.67 -3.60 -5.65
CA ASN A 287 -25.55 -4.21 -4.92
C ASN A 287 -24.72 -3.10 -4.24
N MET A 288 -25.35 -2.31 -3.35
CA MET A 288 -24.64 -1.30 -2.58
C MET A 288 -23.75 -1.96 -1.53
N MET A 289 -22.50 -1.59 -1.50
CA MET A 289 -21.58 -2.00 -0.43
C MET A 289 -21.87 -1.17 0.81
N ARG A 290 -22.10 -1.84 1.93
CA ARG A 290 -22.37 -1.23 3.23
C ARG A 290 -21.43 -1.80 4.27
N PRO A 291 -20.63 -0.96 4.95
CA PRO A 291 -19.82 -1.43 6.06
C PRO A 291 -20.72 -2.04 7.16
N LYS A 292 -20.35 -3.21 7.66
CA LYS A 292 -21.11 -3.88 8.74
C LYS A 292 -21.09 -3.05 10.03
N ALA A 293 -20.01 -2.31 10.26
CA ALA A 293 -19.90 -1.41 11.41
C ALA A 293 -20.91 -0.25 11.38
N ASP A 294 -21.26 0.25 10.18
CA ASP A 294 -22.24 1.32 10.02
C ASP A 294 -23.06 1.11 8.74
N THR A 295 -24.13 0.37 8.86
CA THR A 295 -25.07 0.07 7.76
C THR A 295 -25.83 1.28 7.22
N THR A 296 -25.71 2.46 7.85
CA THR A 296 -26.31 3.69 7.35
C THR A 296 -25.51 4.29 6.21
N LYS A 297 -24.22 3.99 6.13
CA LYS A 297 -23.32 4.47 5.08
C LYS A 297 -23.33 3.54 3.87
N ALA A 298 -23.05 4.11 2.71
CA ALA A 298 -22.86 3.37 1.47
C ALA A 298 -21.49 3.71 0.86
N THR A 299 -20.72 2.69 0.48
CA THR A 299 -19.43 2.84 -0.18
C THR A 299 -19.61 2.81 -1.68
N MET A 300 -19.02 3.78 -2.38
CA MET A 300 -19.01 3.80 -3.84
C MET A 300 -18.16 2.66 -4.41
N SER A 301 -18.41 2.31 -5.67
CA SER A 301 -17.63 1.26 -6.36
C SER A 301 -16.23 1.69 -6.76
N TYR A 302 -15.92 2.97 -6.69
CA TYR A 302 -14.66 3.54 -7.11
C TYR A 302 -13.77 3.83 -5.90
N ALA A 303 -12.51 3.44 -5.97
CA ALA A 303 -11.46 3.93 -5.10
C ALA A 303 -10.57 4.86 -5.90
N ILE A 304 -10.39 6.07 -5.42
CA ILE A 304 -9.62 7.13 -6.08
C ILE A 304 -8.66 7.71 -5.05
N CYS A 305 -7.45 8.00 -5.49
CA CYS A 305 -6.45 8.65 -4.64
C CYS A 305 -5.58 9.59 -5.47
N ALA A 306 -5.38 10.81 -4.95
CA ALA A 306 -4.46 11.80 -5.50
C ALA A 306 -3.58 12.33 -4.35
N PRO A 307 -2.38 11.76 -4.12
CA PRO A 307 -1.57 12.02 -2.93
C PRO A 307 -1.14 13.48 -2.77
N ARG A 308 -1.07 14.20 -3.86
CA ARG A 308 -0.70 15.63 -3.89
C ARG A 308 -1.82 16.43 -4.53
N MET A 309 -2.86 16.61 -3.76
CA MET A 309 -3.96 17.49 -4.11
C MET A 309 -3.96 18.68 -3.15
N TYR A 310 -4.07 19.87 -3.70
CA TYR A 310 -4.18 21.13 -2.97
C TYR A 310 -5.22 22.01 -3.64
N GLU A 311 -6.21 22.46 -2.90
CA GLU A 311 -7.34 23.25 -3.42
C GLU A 311 -7.98 22.64 -4.68
N GLY A 312 -8.17 21.32 -4.69
CA GLY A 312 -8.72 20.59 -5.84
C GLY A 312 -7.79 20.45 -7.05
N ARG A 313 -6.57 20.99 -6.98
CA ARG A 313 -5.55 20.81 -8.03
C ARG A 313 -4.66 19.64 -7.74
N ILE A 314 -4.55 18.75 -8.72
CA ILE A 314 -3.70 17.57 -8.64
C ILE A 314 -2.36 17.88 -9.25
N GLU A 315 -1.29 17.63 -8.53
CA GLU A 315 0.09 17.80 -8.97
C GLU A 315 0.80 16.47 -9.08
N SER A 316 1.24 16.10 -10.28
CA SER A 316 2.01 14.90 -10.50
C SER A 316 3.51 15.14 -10.35
N LEU A 317 4.27 14.07 -10.15
CA LEU A 317 5.74 14.17 -10.14
C LEU A 317 6.26 14.55 -11.53
N VAL A 318 5.64 14.03 -12.59
CA VAL A 318 5.98 14.34 -13.97
C VAL A 318 5.70 15.80 -14.30
N SER A 319 4.59 16.38 -13.86
CA SER A 319 4.26 17.80 -14.12
C SER A 319 5.33 18.76 -13.59
N ARG A 320 5.99 18.41 -12.49
CA ARG A 320 7.09 19.19 -11.89
C ARG A 320 8.35 19.20 -12.72
N ILE A 321 8.61 18.13 -13.46
CA ILE A 321 9.86 17.97 -14.22
C ILE A 321 9.71 18.26 -15.70
N THR A 322 8.48 18.43 -16.21
CA THR A 322 8.23 18.67 -17.63
C THR A 322 9.00 19.89 -18.14
N GLY A 323 8.98 21.00 -17.41
CA GLY A 323 9.71 22.22 -17.81
C GLY A 323 11.22 22.01 -17.93
N PHE A 324 11.81 21.21 -17.04
CA PHE A 324 13.25 20.90 -17.13
C PHE A 324 13.53 19.94 -18.29
N ALA A 325 12.63 18.99 -18.55
CA ALA A 325 12.75 18.10 -19.70
C ALA A 325 12.69 18.88 -21.01
N ASP A 326 11.81 19.87 -21.14
CA ASP A 326 11.74 20.77 -22.30
C ASP A 326 13.06 21.54 -22.51
N MET A 327 13.64 22.03 -21.43
CA MET A 327 14.94 22.70 -21.48
C MET A 327 16.08 21.75 -21.89
N ILE A 328 16.04 20.52 -21.46
CA ILE A 328 16.98 19.46 -21.90
C ILE A 328 16.82 19.20 -23.40
N GLN A 329 15.59 19.06 -23.89
CA GLN A 329 15.30 18.88 -25.31
C GLN A 329 15.84 20.05 -26.14
N LEU A 330 15.55 21.26 -25.69
CA LEU A 330 16.03 22.48 -26.38
C LEU A 330 17.57 22.55 -26.39
N THR A 331 18.21 22.22 -25.26
CA THR A 331 19.68 22.20 -25.16
C THR A 331 20.27 21.13 -26.09
N HIS A 332 19.67 19.94 -26.12
CA HIS A 332 20.08 18.85 -27.02
C HIS A 332 19.95 19.27 -28.51
N LEU A 333 18.84 19.90 -28.88
CA LEU A 333 18.65 20.44 -30.23
C LEU A 333 19.71 21.48 -30.60
N LYS A 334 20.01 22.43 -29.68
CA LYS A 334 21.06 23.39 -29.88
C LYS A 334 22.44 22.74 -30.00
N LEU A 335 22.71 21.72 -29.20
CA LEU A 335 23.95 20.92 -29.30
C LEU A 335 24.07 20.28 -30.68
N GLN A 336 23.03 19.65 -31.21
CA GLN A 336 23.03 19.07 -32.54
C GLN A 336 23.25 20.13 -33.62
N GLN A 337 22.62 21.31 -33.47
CA GLN A 337 22.83 22.43 -34.42
C GLN A 337 24.26 22.95 -34.38
N VAL A 338 24.88 23.02 -33.21
CA VAL A 338 26.29 23.46 -33.09
C VAL A 338 27.20 22.40 -33.71
N LEU A 339 26.99 21.10 -33.37
CA LEU A 339 27.74 19.98 -33.94
C LEU A 339 27.66 19.94 -35.47
N ALA A 340 26.47 20.19 -36.04
CA ALA A 340 26.28 20.24 -37.49
C ALA A 340 26.99 21.43 -38.16
N LYS A 341 27.31 22.48 -37.39
CA LYS A 341 28.01 23.67 -37.87
C LYS A 341 29.52 23.67 -37.56
N VAL A 342 29.98 22.70 -36.75
CA VAL A 342 31.41 22.59 -36.46
C VAL A 342 32.11 22.11 -37.73
N VAL A 343 32.90 23.00 -38.26
CA VAL A 343 33.80 22.70 -39.37
C VAL A 343 35.14 22.28 -38.75
N PRO A 344 35.82 21.28 -39.30
CA PRO A 344 37.18 21.00 -38.87
C PRO A 344 38.06 22.25 -38.94
N ASP A 345 39.02 22.32 -38.02
CA ASP A 345 39.97 23.41 -38.03
C ASP A 345 40.63 23.49 -39.45
N GLY A 346 40.55 24.61 -40.03
CA GLY A 346 41.06 24.85 -41.36
C GLY A 346 42.25 25.82 -41.33
N VAL A 347 42.82 25.99 -42.45
CA VAL A 347 43.90 27.00 -42.60
C VAL A 347 43.51 27.99 -43.66
N TYR A 348 43.72 29.26 -43.36
CA TYR A 348 43.64 30.30 -44.35
C TYR A 348 45.00 30.43 -45.05
N LEU A 349 44.97 30.27 -46.32
CA LEU A 349 46.15 30.31 -47.16
C LEU A 349 46.15 31.64 -47.96
N ASP A 350 47.16 32.45 -47.75
CA ASP A 350 47.39 33.59 -48.59
C ASP A 350 48.28 33.10 -49.78
N ALA A 351 47.63 32.94 -50.94
CA ALA A 351 48.30 32.42 -52.15
C ALA A 351 49.43 33.31 -52.60
N ASP A 352 49.28 34.62 -52.52
CA ASP A 352 50.28 35.62 -52.94
C ASP A 352 51.47 35.59 -51.94
N ALA A 353 51.20 35.54 -50.66
CA ALA A 353 52.23 35.46 -49.62
C ALA A 353 53.02 34.16 -49.67
N LEU A 354 52.37 33.02 -50.05
CA LEU A 354 53.05 31.74 -50.25
C LEU A 354 53.93 31.74 -51.48
N ALA A 355 53.52 32.44 -52.55
CA ALA A 355 54.29 32.52 -53.81
C ALA A 355 55.50 33.45 -53.65
N GLU A 356 55.49 34.34 -52.73
CA GLU A 356 56.59 35.28 -52.42
C GLU A 356 57.67 34.73 -51.50
N ILE A 357 57.44 33.55 -50.86
CA ILE A 357 58.42 32.91 -49.97
C ILE A 357 59.58 32.32 -50.81
N ASP A 358 60.73 33.04 -50.80
CA ASP A 358 61.98 32.54 -51.39
C ASP A 358 62.76 31.72 -50.34
N LEU A 359 63.19 30.53 -50.71
CA LEU A 359 64.02 29.66 -49.89
C LEU A 359 65.50 30.00 -49.94
N GLY A 360 65.87 31.07 -50.66
CA GLY A 360 67.25 31.52 -50.77
C GLY A 360 68.05 30.98 -51.96
N ASN A 361 67.39 30.14 -52.79
CA ASN A 361 67.97 29.56 -54.02
C ASN A 361 67.42 30.20 -55.30
N GLY A 362 66.71 31.34 -55.19
CA GLY A 362 66.07 31.99 -56.33
C GLY A 362 64.84 31.29 -56.87
N THR A 363 64.31 30.27 -56.16
CA THR A 363 63.10 29.58 -56.51
C THR A 363 62.04 29.82 -55.43
N ASN A 364 60.89 30.36 -55.84
CA ASN A 364 59.80 30.64 -54.95
C ASN A 364 59.09 29.29 -54.53
N TYR A 365 58.55 29.30 -53.36
CA TYR A 365 57.75 28.15 -52.88
C TYR A 365 56.54 27.94 -53.74
N ASN A 366 56.30 26.70 -54.14
CA ASN A 366 55.00 26.34 -54.69
C ASN A 366 54.00 26.31 -53.52
N PRO A 367 52.88 27.05 -53.57
CA PRO A 367 51.92 27.06 -52.51
C PRO A 367 51.47 25.66 -52.11
N GLN A 368 51.42 24.72 -53.04
CA GLN A 368 51.01 23.35 -52.78
C GLN A 368 52.07 22.55 -51.96
N GLU A 369 53.35 22.83 -52.21
CA GLU A 369 54.45 22.20 -51.45
C GLU A 369 54.54 22.75 -50.03
N ALA A 370 54.34 24.04 -49.85
CA ALA A 370 54.24 24.66 -48.53
C ALA A 370 53.10 24.11 -47.70
N LEU A 371 51.96 23.91 -48.33
CA LEU A 371 50.78 23.29 -47.70
C LEU A 371 51.06 21.82 -47.30
N ASN A 372 51.66 21.04 -48.20
CA ASN A 372 52.05 19.64 -47.92
C ASN A 372 53.05 19.56 -46.77
N MET A 373 54.06 20.46 -46.73
CA MET A 373 55.02 20.56 -45.64
C MET A 373 54.33 20.90 -44.32
N TYR A 374 53.38 21.85 -44.33
CA TYR A 374 52.62 22.17 -43.13
C TYR A 374 51.85 20.99 -42.59
N PHE A 375 51.14 20.25 -43.43
CA PHE A 375 50.38 19.08 -43.00
C PHE A 375 51.28 17.88 -42.59
N GLN A 376 52.49 17.76 -43.12
CA GLN A 376 53.45 16.70 -42.79
C GLN A 376 54.26 17.00 -41.53
N THR A 377 54.69 18.23 -41.36
CA THR A 377 55.67 18.61 -40.33
C THR A 377 55.09 19.62 -39.28
N GLY A 378 53.92 20.17 -39.56
CA GLY A 378 53.33 21.21 -38.72
C GLY A 378 54.04 22.57 -38.81
N SER A 379 54.99 22.72 -39.72
CA SER A 379 55.77 23.92 -39.86
C SER A 379 55.97 24.32 -41.32
N VAL A 380 56.06 25.64 -41.54
CA VAL A 380 56.44 26.24 -42.81
C VAL A 380 57.71 27.08 -42.57
N ILE A 381 58.74 26.85 -43.37
CA ILE A 381 59.99 27.57 -43.27
C ILE A 381 59.87 28.79 -44.22
N GLY A 382 60.00 29.99 -43.68
CA GLY A 382 59.96 31.19 -44.44
C GLY A 382 61.19 32.06 -44.20
N ARG A 383 61.43 33.04 -45.05
CA ARG A 383 62.51 34.02 -44.94
C ARG A 383 62.08 35.24 -44.11
N SER A 384 62.92 35.65 -43.16
CA SER A 384 62.62 36.82 -42.29
C SER A 384 62.96 38.13 -42.97
N MET A 385 63.69 38.13 -44.08
CA MET A 385 64.05 39.36 -44.87
C MET A 385 63.67 39.18 -46.34
N THR A 386 63.17 40.22 -46.96
CA THR A 386 62.95 40.33 -48.40
C THR A 386 64.27 40.39 -49.14
N GLN A 387 64.31 40.18 -50.49
CA GLN A 387 65.52 40.28 -51.30
C GLN A 387 66.14 41.68 -51.24
N ASP A 388 65.36 42.67 -50.99
CA ASP A 388 65.83 44.09 -50.87
C ASP A 388 66.36 44.46 -49.46
N GLY A 389 66.46 43.47 -48.54
CA GLY A 389 67.04 43.66 -47.21
C GLY A 389 66.02 44.21 -46.15
N ASP A 390 64.77 44.39 -46.52
CA ASP A 390 63.76 44.85 -45.58
C ASP A 390 63.16 43.67 -44.79
N MET A 391 62.81 43.88 -43.50
CA MET A 391 62.17 42.86 -42.70
C MET A 391 60.75 42.60 -43.28
N ASN A 392 60.51 41.32 -43.53
CA ASN A 392 59.23 40.87 -43.93
C ASN A 392 58.22 41.09 -42.79
N ARG A 393 57.56 42.24 -42.81
CA ARG A 393 56.61 42.63 -41.77
C ARG A 393 55.31 41.83 -41.82
N GLY A 394 55.37 40.66 -41.20
CA GLY A 394 54.21 40.16 -40.50
C GLY A 394 53.01 39.66 -41.28
N ARG A 395 53.14 39.21 -42.55
CA ARG A 395 52.12 38.39 -43.15
C ARG A 395 52.46 36.93 -42.93
N MET A 396 51.76 36.31 -42.04
CA MET A 396 51.83 34.87 -41.91
C MET A 396 51.10 34.24 -43.12
N PRO A 397 51.83 33.50 -43.99
CA PRO A 397 51.26 32.94 -45.21
C PRO A 397 50.20 31.85 -44.94
N ILE A 398 50.24 31.29 -43.76
CA ILE A 398 49.29 30.29 -43.28
C ILE A 398 48.77 30.77 -41.93
N THR A 399 47.50 31.01 -41.84
CA THR A 399 46.85 31.36 -40.59
C THR A 399 45.86 30.24 -40.24
N GLU A 400 46.04 29.65 -39.09
CA GLU A 400 45.09 28.65 -38.60
C GLU A 400 43.75 29.32 -38.28
N LEU A 401 42.71 28.82 -38.92
CA LEU A 401 41.33 29.12 -38.61
C LEU A 401 40.86 28.22 -37.47
N ASN A 402 41.20 28.62 -36.25
CA ASN A 402 40.78 27.89 -35.09
C ASN A 402 39.25 27.99 -34.89
N SER A 403 38.54 26.87 -35.00
CA SER A 403 37.13 26.80 -34.70
C SER A 403 36.83 26.70 -33.20
N ASN A 404 37.76 27.17 -32.35
CA ASN A 404 37.69 27.14 -30.87
C ASN A 404 36.37 27.67 -30.30
N GLY A 405 35.62 28.51 -31.06
CA GLY A 405 34.30 28.98 -30.67
C GLY A 405 33.24 27.88 -30.64
N GLY A 406 33.47 26.74 -31.36
CA GLY A 406 32.59 25.56 -31.35
C GLY A 406 32.74 24.74 -30.08
N ASN A 407 33.99 24.43 -29.70
CA ASN A 407 34.28 23.60 -28.53
C ASN A 407 33.77 24.20 -27.21
N ASN A 408 34.00 25.51 -27.01
CA ASN A 408 33.51 26.22 -25.82
C ASN A 408 31.97 26.21 -25.74
N LYS A 409 31.28 26.38 -26.89
CA LYS A 409 29.83 26.30 -26.97
C LYS A 409 29.31 24.87 -26.67
N ILE A 410 29.97 23.85 -27.21
CA ILE A 410 29.62 22.45 -26.95
C ILE A 410 29.78 22.14 -25.47
N GLN A 411 30.90 22.48 -24.85
CA GLN A 411 31.12 22.28 -23.42
C GLN A 411 30.09 23.04 -22.56
N SER A 412 29.77 24.30 -22.89
CA SER A 412 28.75 25.07 -22.19
C SER A 412 27.35 24.41 -22.31
N LEU A 413 27.00 23.90 -23.48
CA LEU A 413 25.72 23.20 -23.69
C LEU A 413 25.68 21.86 -22.95
N ILE A 414 26.76 21.10 -22.89
CA ILE A 414 26.86 19.86 -22.09
C ILE A 414 26.71 20.19 -20.60
N GLN A 415 27.37 21.25 -20.10
CA GLN A 415 27.20 21.70 -18.71
C GLN A 415 25.76 22.10 -18.42
N THR A 416 25.11 22.83 -19.35
CA THR A 416 23.71 23.21 -19.23
C THR A 416 22.77 22.00 -19.24
N TYR A 417 23.03 21.00 -20.09
CA TYR A 417 22.30 19.74 -20.12
C TYR A 417 22.40 19.00 -18.78
N ASN A 418 23.61 18.87 -18.24
CA ASN A 418 23.86 18.23 -16.96
C ASN A 418 23.22 19.01 -15.79
N TYR A 419 23.22 20.33 -15.85
CA TYR A 419 22.55 21.20 -14.89
C TYR A 419 21.05 20.91 -14.84
N TYR A 420 20.36 20.87 -15.97
CA TYR A 420 18.92 20.58 -16.00
C TYR A 420 18.62 19.14 -15.59
N LEU A 421 19.48 18.19 -15.95
CA LEU A 421 19.35 16.81 -15.49
C LEU A 421 19.48 16.71 -13.97
N GLN A 422 20.42 17.45 -13.38
CA GLN A 422 20.58 17.53 -11.94
C GLN A 422 19.36 18.21 -11.28
N MET A 423 18.83 19.28 -11.86
CA MET A 423 17.59 19.90 -11.38
C MET A 423 16.39 18.95 -11.38
N MET A 424 16.26 18.12 -12.43
CA MET A 424 15.24 17.07 -12.44
C MET A 424 15.41 16.10 -11.27
N ARG A 425 16.64 15.69 -10.97
CA ARG A 425 16.94 14.81 -9.84
C ARG A 425 16.62 15.47 -8.51
N ASP A 426 17.02 16.72 -8.34
CA ASP A 426 16.79 17.49 -7.09
C ASP A 426 15.29 17.70 -6.82
N VAL A 427 14.51 18.03 -7.85
CA VAL A 427 13.05 18.22 -7.74
C VAL A 427 12.29 16.91 -7.47
N THR A 428 12.73 15.81 -8.07
CA THR A 428 12.10 14.50 -7.84
C THR A 428 12.60 13.81 -6.58
N GLY A 429 13.77 14.20 -6.07
CA GLY A 429 14.47 13.50 -5.01
C GLY A 429 15.07 12.16 -5.47
N LEU A 430 15.10 11.91 -6.79
CA LEU A 430 15.71 10.70 -7.37
C LEU A 430 17.19 10.99 -7.63
N ASN A 431 18.04 10.36 -6.86
CA ASN A 431 19.50 10.51 -6.98
C ASN A 431 20.13 9.49 -7.94
N GLU A 432 21.44 9.68 -8.21
CA GLU A 432 22.20 8.83 -9.11
C GLU A 432 22.26 7.35 -8.67
N ALA A 433 22.24 7.08 -7.38
CA ALA A 433 22.27 5.72 -6.84
C ALA A 433 21.01 4.92 -7.23
N ARG A 434 19.86 5.62 -7.37
CA ARG A 434 18.60 4.98 -7.77
C ARG A 434 18.36 5.03 -9.28
N ASP A 435 18.94 6.00 -9.96
CA ASP A 435 18.82 6.25 -11.40
C ASP A 435 19.58 5.19 -12.25
N GLY A 436 20.37 4.31 -11.63
CA GLY A 436 21.20 3.32 -12.33
C GLY A 436 22.40 3.92 -13.03
N SER A 437 22.72 5.19 -12.80
CA SER A 437 23.98 5.78 -13.23
C SER A 437 25.10 5.31 -12.31
N THR A 438 26.29 5.09 -12.87
CA THR A 438 27.46 4.71 -12.10
C THR A 438 27.84 5.86 -11.16
N PRO A 439 27.80 5.64 -9.84
CA PRO A 439 28.24 6.65 -8.90
C PRO A 439 29.71 7.01 -9.09
N SER A 440 30.11 8.20 -8.69
CA SER A 440 31.51 8.60 -8.76
C SER A 440 32.38 7.62 -7.97
N LYS A 441 33.54 7.27 -8.50
CA LYS A 441 34.49 6.30 -7.89
C LYS A 441 34.90 6.67 -6.46
N ASP A 442 34.77 7.94 -6.11
CA ASP A 442 35.19 8.51 -4.81
C ASP A 442 34.04 8.54 -3.77
N ALA A 443 32.83 8.12 -4.14
CA ALA A 443 31.70 8.13 -3.22
C ALA A 443 31.75 6.94 -2.25
N LEU A 444 31.80 7.24 -0.96
CA LEU A 444 31.74 6.24 0.12
C LEU A 444 30.44 5.43 0.04
N VAL A 445 30.55 4.11 0.13
CA VAL A 445 29.40 3.17 0.07
C VAL A 445 28.31 3.55 1.08
N GLY A 446 28.67 4.04 2.27
CA GLY A 446 27.71 4.49 3.28
C GLY A 446 26.90 5.70 2.84
N ILE A 447 27.53 6.66 2.13
CA ILE A 447 26.84 7.86 1.58
C ILE A 447 25.88 7.45 0.47
N GLN A 448 26.27 6.48 -0.38
CA GLN A 448 25.42 5.97 -1.46
C GLN A 448 24.16 5.25 -0.91
N LYS A 449 24.32 4.44 0.12
CA LYS A 449 23.20 3.79 0.81
C LYS A 449 22.25 4.81 1.44
N LEU A 450 22.80 5.81 2.14
CA LEU A 450 21.99 6.87 2.73
C LEU A 450 21.24 7.69 1.66
N ALA A 451 21.89 7.95 0.53
CA ALA A 451 21.30 8.66 -0.60
C ALA A 451 20.17 7.84 -1.23
N ALA A 452 20.32 6.51 -1.39
CA ALA A 452 19.28 5.63 -1.88
C ALA A 452 18.07 5.60 -0.92
N ALA A 453 18.31 5.50 0.38
CA ALA A 453 17.26 5.51 1.39
C ALA A 453 16.47 6.84 1.40
N ASN A 454 17.16 7.98 1.29
CA ASN A 454 16.52 9.29 1.18
C ASN A 454 15.68 9.43 -0.09
N SER A 455 16.16 8.87 -1.21
CA SER A 455 15.40 8.85 -2.47
C SER A 455 14.15 8.00 -2.39
N ASN A 456 14.17 6.88 -1.65
CA ASN A 456 12.98 6.07 -1.38
C ASN A 456 11.95 6.88 -0.55
N THR A 457 12.40 7.70 0.38
CA THR A 457 11.53 8.56 1.19
C THR A 457 10.84 9.63 0.34
N ALA A 458 11.49 10.19 -0.67
CA ALA A 458 10.90 11.20 -1.56
C ALA A 458 9.67 10.67 -2.33
N THR A 459 9.65 9.39 -2.70
CA THR A 459 8.55 8.74 -3.44
C THR A 459 7.59 7.96 -2.56
N ARG A 460 7.74 8.01 -1.23
CA ARG A 460 6.93 7.22 -0.27
C ARG A 460 5.44 7.53 -0.37
N HIS A 461 5.05 8.76 -0.64
CA HIS A 461 3.65 9.15 -0.80
C HIS A 461 2.95 8.44 -1.96
N LEU A 462 3.66 8.14 -3.07
CA LEU A 462 3.13 7.36 -4.19
C LEU A 462 2.87 5.91 -3.78
N LEU A 463 3.84 5.29 -3.10
CA LEU A 463 3.69 3.94 -2.56
C LEU A 463 2.51 3.86 -1.58
N GLN A 464 2.39 4.82 -0.66
CA GLN A 464 1.27 4.88 0.29
C GLN A 464 -0.08 5.00 -0.44
N SER A 465 -0.16 5.76 -1.52
CA SER A 465 -1.38 5.87 -2.33
C SER A 465 -1.71 4.58 -3.06
N SER A 466 -0.72 3.90 -3.62
CA SER A 466 -0.91 2.59 -4.25
C SER A 466 -1.44 1.55 -3.24
N LEU A 467 -0.86 1.53 -2.05
CA LEU A 467 -1.31 0.65 -0.95
C LEU A 467 -2.72 1.02 -0.46
N TYR A 468 -3.03 2.32 -0.36
CA TYR A 468 -4.37 2.78 0.00
C TYR A 468 -5.42 2.31 -1.01
N LEU A 469 -5.16 2.46 -2.31
CA LEU A 469 -6.05 1.96 -3.37
C LEU A 469 -6.24 0.43 -3.27
N THR A 470 -5.15 -0.30 -3.03
CA THR A 470 -5.21 -1.75 -2.86
C THR A 470 -6.01 -2.16 -1.62
N LEU A 471 -5.79 -1.48 -0.48
CA LEU A 471 -6.53 -1.72 0.76
C LEU A 471 -8.03 -1.45 0.57
N THR A 472 -8.38 -0.30 0.01
CA THR A 472 -9.79 0.06 -0.25
C THR A 472 -10.46 -0.94 -1.19
N MET A 473 -9.73 -1.45 -2.21
CA MET A 473 -10.26 -2.50 -3.07
C MET A 473 -10.42 -3.84 -2.33
N ALA A 474 -9.50 -4.21 -1.46
CA ALA A 474 -9.63 -5.41 -0.65
C ALA A 474 -10.86 -5.33 0.28
N GLU A 475 -11.09 -4.19 0.92
CA GLU A 475 -12.29 -3.92 1.73
C GLU A 475 -13.59 -3.99 0.89
N CYS A 476 -13.58 -3.41 -0.31
CA CYS A 476 -14.70 -3.50 -1.24
C CYS A 476 -14.97 -4.95 -1.66
N ILE A 477 -13.92 -5.73 -1.91
CA ILE A 477 -14.04 -7.16 -2.27
C ILE A 477 -14.63 -7.95 -1.10
N ALA A 478 -14.16 -7.73 0.13
CA ALA A 478 -14.68 -8.38 1.33
C ALA A 478 -16.19 -8.14 1.51
N MET A 479 -16.62 -6.87 1.38
CA MET A 479 -18.04 -6.53 1.43
C MET A 479 -18.83 -7.22 0.33
N ARG A 480 -18.31 -7.31 -0.90
CA ARG A 480 -18.97 -7.99 -2.02
C ARG A 480 -18.99 -9.50 -1.87
N VAL A 481 -17.92 -10.11 -1.35
CA VAL A 481 -17.88 -11.54 -1.01
C VAL A 481 -18.97 -11.85 -0.01
N SER A 482 -19.12 -11.05 1.03
CA SER A 482 -20.16 -11.16 2.03
C SER A 482 -21.56 -11.10 1.40
N ASP A 483 -21.83 -10.10 0.54
CA ASP A 483 -23.13 -9.92 -0.14
C ASP A 483 -23.44 -11.11 -1.09
N VAL A 484 -22.45 -11.57 -1.85
CA VAL A 484 -22.60 -12.71 -2.76
C VAL A 484 -22.93 -13.98 -1.98
N LEU A 485 -22.27 -14.21 -0.86
CA LEU A 485 -22.48 -15.39 -0.03
C LEU A 485 -23.85 -15.35 0.68
N GLU A 486 -24.35 -14.18 1.01
CA GLU A 486 -25.64 -14.02 1.68
C GLU A 486 -26.82 -14.08 0.69
N PHE A 487 -26.76 -13.32 -0.40
CA PHE A 487 -27.91 -13.03 -1.26
C PHE A 487 -27.88 -13.69 -2.64
N SER A 488 -26.70 -14.16 -3.12
CA SER A 488 -26.62 -14.64 -4.51
C SER A 488 -27.10 -16.08 -4.66
N PRO A 489 -27.91 -16.38 -5.69
CA PRO A 489 -28.27 -17.75 -6.02
C PRO A 489 -27.08 -18.58 -6.53
N THR A 490 -26.01 -17.94 -6.97
CA THR A 490 -24.78 -18.57 -7.47
C THR A 490 -23.75 -18.87 -6.38
N LYS A 491 -24.12 -18.73 -5.10
CA LYS A 491 -23.26 -18.95 -3.91
C LYS A 491 -22.40 -20.20 -4.02
N LYS A 492 -23.00 -21.37 -4.33
CA LYS A 492 -22.28 -22.65 -4.40
C LYS A 492 -21.21 -22.67 -5.51
N SER A 493 -21.48 -22.04 -6.64
CA SER A 493 -20.52 -21.92 -7.74
C SER A 493 -19.37 -20.96 -7.39
N PHE A 494 -19.71 -19.86 -6.72
CA PHE A 494 -18.75 -18.88 -6.27
C PHE A 494 -17.77 -19.47 -5.24
N VAL A 495 -18.28 -20.15 -4.20
CA VAL A 495 -17.45 -20.84 -3.18
C VAL A 495 -16.53 -21.89 -3.83
N LYS A 496 -17.03 -22.68 -4.79
CA LYS A 496 -16.19 -23.64 -5.52
C LYS A 496 -15.08 -22.97 -6.35
N THR A 497 -15.33 -21.77 -6.84
CA THR A 497 -14.32 -21.03 -7.62
C THR A 497 -13.25 -20.44 -6.71
N LEU A 498 -13.63 -19.93 -5.55
CA LEU A 498 -12.70 -19.38 -4.56
C LEU A 498 -11.89 -20.47 -3.87
N GLY A 499 -12.54 -21.52 -3.40
CA GLY A 499 -11.90 -22.60 -2.63
C GLY A 499 -11.24 -23.69 -3.47
N LYS A 500 -10.87 -23.41 -4.71
CA LYS A 500 -10.31 -24.39 -5.65
C LYS A 500 -9.04 -25.06 -5.14
N PHE A 501 -8.24 -24.36 -4.36
CA PHE A 501 -6.93 -24.81 -3.89
C PHE A 501 -6.93 -25.28 -2.42
N ASN A 502 -7.97 -24.96 -1.65
CA ASN A 502 -8.02 -25.29 -0.22
C ASN A 502 -9.39 -25.84 0.18
N VAL A 503 -9.51 -27.18 0.19
CA VAL A 503 -10.76 -27.87 0.49
C VAL A 503 -11.16 -27.73 1.96
N GLY A 504 -10.19 -27.53 2.86
CA GLY A 504 -10.41 -27.41 4.31
C GLY A 504 -11.19 -26.15 4.72
N THR A 505 -11.06 -25.07 3.95
CA THR A 505 -11.71 -23.77 4.25
C THR A 505 -13.07 -23.58 3.58
N LEU A 506 -13.54 -24.54 2.77
CA LEU A 506 -14.78 -24.42 1.99
C LEU A 506 -16.03 -24.25 2.85
N GLU A 507 -16.10 -24.92 4.00
CA GLU A 507 -17.23 -24.79 4.92
C GLU A 507 -17.25 -23.41 5.58
N GLU A 508 -16.08 -22.92 5.98
CA GLU A 508 -15.91 -21.61 6.60
C GLU A 508 -16.14 -20.49 5.60
N MET A 509 -15.67 -20.63 4.36
CA MET A 509 -15.99 -19.68 3.27
C MET A 509 -17.50 -19.47 3.10
N SER A 510 -18.30 -20.49 3.35
CA SER A 510 -19.77 -20.33 3.26
C SER A 510 -20.37 -19.49 4.38
N LYS A 511 -19.64 -19.27 5.48
CA LYS A 511 -20.07 -18.54 6.69
C LYS A 511 -19.48 -17.12 6.77
N LEU A 512 -18.59 -16.72 5.85
CA LEU A 512 -17.90 -15.41 5.85
C LEU A 512 -18.87 -14.22 5.98
N HIS A 513 -20.07 -14.34 5.43
CA HIS A 513 -21.09 -13.28 5.51
C HIS A 513 -21.58 -12.98 6.93
N MET A 514 -21.35 -13.90 7.91
CA MET A 514 -21.75 -13.72 9.31
C MET A 514 -20.75 -12.89 10.11
N HIS A 515 -19.51 -12.77 9.62
CA HIS A 515 -18.40 -12.16 10.34
C HIS A 515 -18.05 -10.78 9.77
N ASP A 516 -17.53 -9.92 10.64
CA ASP A 516 -17.00 -8.61 10.28
C ASP A 516 -15.47 -8.66 10.31
N PHE A 517 -14.84 -8.25 9.22
CA PHE A 517 -13.39 -8.31 9.05
C PHE A 517 -12.76 -6.93 8.96
N GLY A 518 -11.69 -6.72 9.72
CA GLY A 518 -10.75 -5.63 9.48
C GLY A 518 -9.65 -6.12 8.54
N ILE A 519 -9.43 -5.42 7.45
CA ILE A 519 -8.43 -5.78 6.43
C ILE A 519 -7.22 -4.87 6.58
N PHE A 520 -6.03 -5.46 6.51
CA PHE A 520 -4.76 -4.77 6.64
C PHE A 520 -3.79 -5.25 5.55
N LEU A 521 -2.91 -4.36 5.13
CA LEU A 521 -1.80 -4.71 4.25
C LEU A 521 -0.51 -4.77 5.06
N GLU A 522 0.13 -5.92 5.06
CA GLU A 522 1.45 -6.11 5.64
C GLU A 522 2.50 -6.00 4.54
N LEU A 523 3.36 -5.00 4.64
CA LEU A 523 4.46 -4.80 3.70
C LEU A 523 5.60 -5.74 4.01
N ALA A 524 6.16 -6.37 2.99
CA ALA A 524 7.42 -7.08 3.12
C ALA A 524 8.56 -6.10 3.47
N PRO A 525 9.47 -6.51 4.37
CA PRO A 525 10.59 -5.67 4.77
C PRO A 525 11.54 -5.39 3.60
N ASP A 526 12.22 -4.24 3.67
CA ASP A 526 13.24 -3.87 2.70
C ASP A 526 14.46 -4.80 2.78
N GLU A 527 15.18 -4.97 1.68
CA GLU A 527 16.37 -5.83 1.61
C GLU A 527 17.47 -5.44 2.62
N GLU A 528 17.60 -4.13 2.94
CA GLU A 528 18.54 -3.66 3.96
C GLU A 528 18.11 -4.11 5.37
N GLU A 529 16.82 -4.05 5.66
CA GLU A 529 16.26 -4.50 6.92
C GLU A 529 16.40 -6.02 7.07
N LYS A 530 16.18 -6.78 5.98
CA LYS A 530 16.43 -8.23 5.98
C LYS A 530 17.90 -8.54 6.21
N GLN A 531 18.83 -7.81 5.58
CA GLN A 531 20.27 -7.97 5.80
C GLN A 531 20.67 -7.66 7.24
N MET A 532 20.08 -6.62 7.86
CA MET A 532 20.33 -6.32 9.28
C MET A 532 19.85 -7.46 10.18
N LEU A 533 18.67 -8.00 9.93
CA LEU A 533 18.16 -9.16 10.66
C LEU A 533 19.08 -10.38 10.46
N GLU A 534 19.47 -10.66 9.21
CA GLU A 534 20.37 -11.78 8.87
C GLU A 534 21.73 -11.65 9.57
N ASN A 535 22.30 -10.45 9.60
CA ASN A 535 23.54 -10.18 10.35
C ASN A 535 23.38 -10.45 11.85
N ASN A 536 22.21 -10.05 12.42
CA ASN A 536 21.92 -10.31 13.83
C ASN A 536 21.75 -11.82 14.10
N ILE A 537 21.09 -12.54 13.21
CA ILE A 537 20.92 -14.00 13.29
C ILE A 537 22.30 -14.69 13.18
N GLN A 538 23.14 -14.30 12.23
CA GLN A 538 24.47 -14.86 12.06
C GLN A 538 25.37 -14.60 13.27
N MET A 539 25.34 -13.40 13.83
CA MET A 539 26.06 -13.11 15.08
C MET A 539 25.57 -13.97 16.24
N ALA A 540 24.25 -14.15 16.37
CA ALA A 540 23.66 -14.97 17.41
C ALA A 540 24.01 -16.45 17.25
N LEU A 541 24.09 -16.97 16.01
CA LEU A 541 24.55 -18.32 15.69
C LEU A 541 26.03 -18.51 15.99
N GLN A 542 26.89 -17.57 15.57
CA GLN A 542 28.34 -17.63 15.83
C GLN A 542 28.66 -17.62 17.31
N GLN A 543 27.89 -16.86 18.10
CA GLN A 543 28.01 -16.82 19.55
C GLN A 543 27.30 -17.98 20.26
N GLN A 544 26.73 -18.93 19.50
CA GLN A 544 25.96 -20.06 20.02
C GLN A 544 24.81 -19.65 20.95
N GLN A 545 24.21 -18.48 20.73
CA GLN A 545 23.10 -17.95 21.53
C GLN A 545 21.73 -18.45 21.06
N ILE A 546 21.63 -19.04 19.86
CA ILE A 546 20.42 -19.64 19.30
C ILE A 546 20.79 -20.97 18.62
N PHE A 547 19.79 -21.82 18.36
CA PHE A 547 19.95 -23.03 17.58
C PHE A 547 19.74 -22.75 16.07
N LEU A 548 20.19 -23.66 15.21
CA LEU A 548 20.00 -23.52 13.76
C LEU A 548 18.51 -23.54 13.37
N GLU A 549 17.72 -24.34 14.09
CA GLU A 549 16.26 -24.45 13.93
C GLU A 549 15.60 -23.10 14.21
N ASP A 550 15.97 -22.46 15.33
CA ASP A 550 15.47 -21.12 15.68
C ASP A 550 15.80 -20.08 14.60
N ALA A 551 16.98 -20.20 13.97
CA ALA A 551 17.37 -19.29 12.90
C ALA A 551 16.55 -19.48 11.61
N ILE A 552 16.09 -20.70 11.34
CA ILE A 552 15.18 -20.99 10.22
C ILE A 552 13.81 -20.39 10.49
N ASP A 553 13.25 -20.64 11.69
CA ASP A 553 11.95 -20.10 12.12
C ASP A 553 11.93 -18.56 12.03
N ILE A 554 13.01 -17.90 12.51
CA ILE A 554 13.12 -16.44 12.48
C ILE A 554 13.16 -15.90 11.03
N ARG A 555 13.78 -16.62 10.08
CA ARG A 555 13.83 -16.22 8.67
C ARG A 555 12.49 -16.34 7.96
N GLU A 556 11.63 -17.26 8.39
CA GLU A 556 10.28 -17.43 7.84
C GLU A 556 9.35 -16.28 8.24
N VAL A 557 9.63 -15.61 9.38
CA VAL A 557 8.83 -14.50 9.85
C VAL A 557 9.04 -13.26 8.98
N LYS A 558 8.02 -12.86 8.22
CA LYS A 558 8.09 -11.69 7.31
C LYS A 558 8.12 -10.36 8.07
N ASN A 559 7.50 -10.30 9.25
CA ASN A 559 7.48 -9.09 10.07
C ASN A 559 8.76 -8.97 10.89
N LEU A 560 9.63 -8.02 10.55
CA LEU A 560 10.92 -7.80 11.21
C LEU A 560 10.83 -7.50 12.70
N LYS A 561 9.77 -6.78 13.13
CA LYS A 561 9.58 -6.50 14.56
C LYS A 561 9.33 -7.78 15.33
N LEU A 562 8.49 -8.66 14.79
CA LEU A 562 8.17 -9.95 15.36
C LEU A 562 9.38 -10.91 15.28
N ALA A 563 10.10 -10.93 14.15
CA ALA A 563 11.33 -11.69 13.98
C ALA A 563 12.41 -11.31 15.03
N ASN A 564 12.59 -10.00 15.27
CA ASN A 564 13.51 -9.51 16.30
C ASN A 564 13.03 -9.83 17.71
N GLN A 565 11.73 -9.84 17.98
CA GLN A 565 11.18 -10.28 19.26
C GLN A 565 11.40 -11.78 19.47
N LEU A 566 11.14 -12.59 18.46
CA LEU A 566 11.39 -14.03 18.47
C LEU A 566 12.88 -14.32 18.74
N LEU A 567 13.79 -13.62 18.05
CA LEU A 567 15.24 -13.73 18.29
C LEU A 567 15.62 -13.43 19.75
N LYS A 568 15.03 -12.38 20.35
CA LYS A 568 15.28 -12.04 21.77
C LYS A 568 14.77 -13.14 22.70
N ILE A 569 13.59 -13.68 22.44
CA ILE A 569 12.98 -14.73 23.26
C ILE A 569 13.81 -16.01 23.16
N ARG A 570 14.18 -16.45 21.93
CA ARG A 570 14.99 -17.65 21.72
C ARG A 570 16.37 -17.53 22.38
N ARG A 571 17.01 -16.36 22.32
CA ARG A 571 18.26 -16.09 23.04
C ARG A 571 18.10 -16.23 24.55
N LYS A 572 17.04 -15.66 25.12
CA LYS A 572 16.75 -15.74 26.56
C LYS A 572 16.50 -17.18 27.00
N GLN A 573 15.66 -17.91 26.25
CA GLN A 573 15.41 -19.33 26.55
C GLN A 573 16.67 -20.18 26.56
N LYS A 574 17.55 -19.99 25.59
CA LYS A 574 18.81 -20.72 25.53
C LYS A 574 19.72 -20.36 26.69
N GLN A 575 19.81 -19.07 27.03
CA GLN A 575 20.58 -18.61 28.18
C GLN A 575 20.05 -19.21 29.48
N ASP A 576 18.74 -19.27 29.67
CA ASP A 576 18.09 -19.85 30.86
C ASP A 576 18.35 -21.38 30.90
N LYS A 577 18.27 -22.08 29.77
CA LYS A 577 18.61 -23.51 29.66
C LYS A 577 20.08 -23.78 29.97
N ASP A 578 20.98 -22.97 29.45
CA ASP A 578 22.42 -23.09 29.69
C ASP A 578 22.76 -22.83 31.18
N GLN A 579 22.11 -21.83 31.83
CA GLN A 579 22.24 -21.59 33.25
C GLN A 579 21.69 -22.75 34.07
N GLN A 580 20.55 -23.32 33.73
CA GLN A 580 19.99 -24.50 34.39
C GLN A 580 20.93 -25.72 34.24
N MET A 581 21.47 -25.97 33.06
CA MET A 581 22.45 -27.03 32.86
C MET A 581 23.73 -26.82 33.63
N GLN A 582 24.24 -25.58 33.68
CA GLN A 582 25.39 -25.25 34.51
C GLN A 582 25.11 -25.47 36.02
N GLN A 583 23.93 -25.05 36.51
CA GLN A 583 23.54 -25.30 37.89
C GLN A 583 23.39 -26.79 38.20
N GLN A 584 22.78 -27.56 37.24
CA GLN A 584 22.70 -29.02 37.40
C GLN A 584 24.06 -29.69 37.35
N ASN A 585 24.98 -29.24 36.49
CA ASN A 585 26.35 -29.73 36.47
C ASN A 585 27.14 -29.39 37.74
N ILE A 586 26.98 -28.19 38.27
CA ILE A 586 27.59 -27.77 39.54
C ILE A 586 27.00 -28.58 40.71
N GLN A 587 25.68 -28.81 40.71
CA GLN A 587 25.05 -29.69 41.70
C GLN A 587 25.47 -31.15 41.56
N ALA A 588 25.61 -31.64 40.33
CA ALA A 588 26.07 -33.02 40.04
C ALA A 588 27.54 -33.19 40.46
N GLN A 589 28.41 -32.20 40.15
CA GLN A 589 29.79 -32.19 40.60
C GLN A 589 29.90 -32.04 42.14
N GLY A 590 29.03 -31.18 42.73
CA GLY A 590 28.98 -31.04 44.19
C GLY A 590 28.52 -32.34 44.88
N LYS A 591 27.54 -33.04 44.30
CA LYS A 591 27.11 -34.36 44.79
C LYS A 591 28.17 -35.43 44.60
N ALA A 592 28.81 -35.48 43.42
CA ALA A 592 29.88 -36.43 43.12
C ALA A 592 31.12 -36.23 44.03
N ASN A 593 31.47 -34.97 44.33
CA ASN A 593 32.53 -34.66 45.25
C ASN A 593 32.16 -34.95 46.73
N GLN A 594 30.89 -34.77 47.09
CA GLN A 594 30.38 -35.12 48.42
C GLN A 594 30.27 -36.62 48.61
N GLU A 595 29.83 -37.34 47.57
CA GLU A 595 29.79 -38.82 47.57
C GLU A 595 31.20 -39.44 47.61
N ALA A 596 32.17 -38.88 46.89
CA ALA A 596 33.55 -39.34 46.90
C ALA A 596 34.22 -39.11 48.28
N SER A 597 33.88 -38.03 49.00
CA SER A 597 34.43 -37.77 50.37
C SER A 597 33.71 -38.52 51.47
N GLN A 598 32.43 -38.84 51.27
CA GLN A 598 31.64 -39.61 52.24
C GLN A 598 31.75 -41.13 52.07
N ALA A 599 31.98 -41.60 50.84
CA ALA A 599 32.19 -43.04 50.57
C ALA A 599 33.47 -43.61 51.24
N ALA A 600 34.45 -42.76 51.51
CA ALA A 600 35.68 -43.19 52.24
C ALA A 600 35.51 -43.27 53.79
N ALA A 601 34.51 -42.57 54.34
CA ALA A 601 34.37 -42.46 55.83
C ALA A 601 33.15 -43.21 56.41
N GLN A 602 32.18 -43.62 55.62
CA GLN A 602 30.91 -44.14 56.10
C GLN A 602 30.54 -45.60 55.66
N ALA A 603 31.41 -46.26 54.96
CA ALA A 603 31.11 -47.62 54.46
C ALA A 603 30.94 -48.69 55.58
N GLU A 604 31.27 -48.40 56.80
CA GLU A 604 31.19 -49.42 57.89
C GLU A 604 30.15 -49.16 58.99
N MET A 605 29.59 -47.98 59.15
CA MET A 605 28.65 -47.74 60.26
C MET A 605 27.17 -47.51 59.93
N GLN A 606 26.79 -47.38 58.70
CA GLN A 606 25.42 -46.98 58.33
C GLN A 606 24.53 -48.08 57.73
N LYS A 607 24.97 -49.32 57.55
CA LYS A 607 24.11 -50.36 57.05
C LYS A 607 22.97 -50.80 57.99
N ALA A 608 23.07 -50.45 59.25
CA ALA A 608 22.07 -50.91 60.24
C ALA A 608 21.05 -49.80 60.68
N GLN A 609 21.36 -48.51 60.50
CA GLN A 609 20.44 -47.43 60.87
C GLN A 609 19.64 -46.81 59.72
N ALA A 610 20.04 -47.07 58.49
CA ALA A 610 19.44 -46.45 57.31
C ALA A 610 18.09 -47.04 56.91
N LEU A 611 17.76 -48.24 57.32
CA LEU A 611 16.49 -48.90 56.93
C LEU A 611 15.28 -48.44 57.76
N ALA A 612 15.47 -48.01 58.99
CA ALA A 612 14.36 -47.59 59.85
C ALA A 612 13.99 -46.07 59.70
N GLN A 613 14.95 -45.20 59.27
CA GLN A 613 14.67 -43.77 59.09
C GLN A 613 14.14 -43.39 57.70
N THR A 614 14.42 -44.22 56.71
CA THR A 614 13.95 -43.94 55.33
C THR A 614 12.42 -44.15 55.16
N GLU A 615 11.82 -45.05 55.96
CA GLU A 615 10.37 -45.24 55.90
C GLU A 615 9.60 -44.05 56.48
N ILE A 616 10.10 -43.44 57.58
CA ILE A 616 9.43 -42.33 58.24
C ILE A 616 9.61 -41.02 57.43
N GLN A 617 10.77 -40.79 56.79
CA GLN A 617 10.96 -39.64 55.92
C GLN A 617 10.22 -39.69 54.59
N LEU A 618 10.03 -40.89 54.08
CA LEU A 618 9.26 -41.08 52.82
C LEU A 618 7.77 -40.79 53.02
N GLU A 619 7.26 -41.04 54.21
CA GLU A 619 5.87 -40.74 54.54
C GLU A 619 5.65 -39.26 54.87
N GLN A 620 6.66 -38.60 55.54
CA GLN A 620 6.63 -37.16 55.78
C GLN A 620 6.85 -36.32 54.49
N SER A 621 7.72 -36.78 53.58
CA SER A 621 7.94 -36.07 52.34
C SER A 621 6.74 -36.21 51.37
N LYS A 622 6.06 -37.35 51.41
CA LYS A 622 4.81 -37.53 50.67
C LYS A 622 3.69 -36.61 51.15
N SER A 623 3.59 -36.41 52.48
CA SER A 623 2.57 -35.50 53.03
C SER A 623 2.91 -34.02 52.79
N GLN A 624 4.19 -33.63 52.87
CA GLN A 624 4.62 -32.24 52.54
C GLN A 624 4.49 -31.93 51.02
N PHE A 625 4.82 -32.91 50.17
CA PHE A 625 4.59 -32.77 48.73
C PHE A 625 3.09 -32.65 48.37
N ALA A 626 2.22 -33.38 49.08
CA ALA A 626 0.79 -33.27 48.87
C ALA A 626 0.25 -31.89 49.32
N ILE A 627 0.77 -31.33 50.43
CA ILE A 627 0.38 -29.99 50.89
C ILE A 627 0.91 -28.91 49.96
N GLN A 628 2.18 -28.96 49.56
CA GLN A 628 2.74 -28.01 48.55
C GLN A 628 2.05 -28.10 47.20
N LYS A 629 1.62 -29.30 46.83
CA LYS A 629 0.85 -29.51 45.60
C LYS A 629 -0.53 -28.85 45.68
N MET A 630 -1.24 -29.00 46.81
CA MET A 630 -2.51 -28.33 47.05
C MET A 630 -2.37 -26.80 47.13
N GLU A 631 -1.31 -26.31 47.77
CA GLU A 631 -1.04 -24.86 47.81
C GLU A 631 -0.70 -24.29 46.44
N ARG A 632 0.10 -25.01 45.65
CA ARG A 632 0.42 -24.59 44.29
C ARG A 632 -0.81 -24.66 43.34
N GLU A 633 -1.61 -25.73 43.47
CA GLU A 633 -2.88 -25.83 42.73
C GLU A 633 -3.86 -24.70 43.12
N ALA A 634 -3.90 -24.33 44.40
CA ALA A 634 -4.71 -23.20 44.87
C ALA A 634 -4.17 -21.85 44.41
N GLN A 635 -2.83 -21.68 44.30
CA GLN A 635 -2.21 -20.49 43.76
C GLN A 635 -2.45 -20.37 42.26
N ILE A 636 -2.22 -21.45 41.51
CA ILE A 636 -2.45 -21.50 40.08
C ILE A 636 -3.93 -21.22 39.75
N LYS A 637 -4.85 -21.77 40.56
CA LYS A 637 -6.30 -21.52 40.37
C LYS A 637 -6.68 -20.08 40.73
N ARG A 638 -6.00 -19.43 41.67
CA ARG A 638 -6.18 -17.99 41.93
C ARG A 638 -5.60 -17.11 40.82
N GLU A 639 -4.42 -17.42 40.33
CA GLU A 639 -3.81 -16.70 39.18
C GLU A 639 -4.63 -16.86 37.92
N LEU A 640 -5.16 -18.06 37.64
CA LEU A 640 -6.06 -18.31 36.54
C LEU A 640 -7.37 -17.51 36.66
N MET A 641 -7.99 -17.50 37.85
CA MET A 641 -9.20 -16.69 38.07
C MET A 641 -8.90 -15.19 37.98
N GLN A 642 -7.71 -14.74 38.40
CA GLN A 642 -7.32 -13.33 38.25
C GLN A 642 -7.10 -13.01 36.76
N TYR A 643 -6.47 -13.91 36.01
CA TYR A 643 -6.26 -13.75 34.57
C TYR A 643 -7.57 -13.77 33.77
N GLU A 644 -8.47 -14.72 34.09
CA GLU A 644 -9.83 -14.72 33.51
C GLU A 644 -10.59 -13.43 33.88
N PHE A 645 -10.47 -12.97 35.12
CA PHE A 645 -11.11 -11.73 35.56
C PHE A 645 -10.54 -10.50 34.86
N GLU A 646 -9.19 -10.40 34.70
CA GLU A 646 -8.54 -9.32 33.94
C GLU A 646 -8.91 -9.35 32.46
N LEU A 647 -8.92 -10.55 31.85
CA LEU A 647 -9.32 -10.71 30.46
C LEU A 647 -10.80 -10.35 30.24
N ASN A 648 -11.67 -10.82 31.12
CA ASN A 648 -13.09 -10.46 31.10
C ASN A 648 -13.33 -8.97 31.37
N MET A 649 -12.50 -8.36 32.24
CA MET A 649 -12.53 -6.91 32.48
C MET A 649 -12.04 -6.13 31.27
N GLN A 650 -11.00 -6.60 30.57
CA GLN A 650 -10.53 -6.00 29.33
C GLN A 650 -11.55 -6.16 28.20
N LEU A 651 -12.17 -7.33 28.09
CA LEU A 651 -13.27 -7.60 27.14
C LEU A 651 -14.46 -6.67 27.42
N LYS A 652 -14.91 -6.61 28.67
CA LYS A 652 -15.99 -5.68 29.08
C LYS A 652 -15.60 -4.22 28.93
N LYS A 653 -14.34 -3.83 29.16
CA LYS A 653 -13.87 -2.47 28.89
C LYS A 653 -13.86 -2.16 27.42
N MET A 654 -13.36 -3.09 26.57
CA MET A 654 -13.40 -2.91 25.12
C MET A 654 -14.84 -2.91 24.58
N GLU A 655 -15.72 -3.79 25.08
CA GLU A 655 -17.13 -3.76 24.76
C GLU A 655 -17.79 -2.44 25.21
N THR A 656 -17.56 -1.99 26.46
CA THR A 656 -18.14 -0.74 26.97
C THR A 656 -17.51 0.50 26.34
N GLU A 657 -16.20 0.49 26.01
CA GLU A 657 -15.55 1.58 25.28
C GLU A 657 -15.97 1.61 23.82
N SER A 658 -16.11 0.45 23.18
CA SER A 658 -16.61 0.39 21.80
C SER A 658 -18.10 0.75 21.71
N ILE A 659 -18.89 0.36 22.71
CA ILE A 659 -20.31 0.72 22.80
C ILE A 659 -20.45 2.20 23.17
N LYS A 660 -19.71 2.71 24.17
CA LYS A 660 -19.71 4.13 24.55
C LYS A 660 -19.13 5.04 23.46
N SER A 661 -18.07 4.64 22.78
CA SER A 661 -17.55 5.43 21.67
C SER A 661 -18.46 5.38 20.44
N LYS A 662 -19.12 4.23 20.19
CA LYS A 662 -20.14 4.11 19.13
C LYS A 662 -21.44 4.84 19.48
N GLU A 663 -21.84 4.82 20.74
CA GLU A 663 -23.04 5.53 21.20
C GLU A 663 -22.81 7.04 21.25
N ASN A 664 -21.70 7.50 21.85
CA ASN A 664 -21.37 8.94 21.89
C ASN A 664 -21.11 9.51 20.48
N GLN A 665 -20.40 8.75 19.61
CA GLN A 665 -20.24 9.15 18.20
C GLN A 665 -21.54 9.07 17.41
N LYS A 666 -22.48 8.20 17.78
CA LYS A 666 -23.82 8.15 17.17
C LYS A 666 -24.69 9.30 17.64
N GLU A 667 -24.62 9.68 18.93
CA GLU A 667 -25.42 10.80 19.46
C GLU A 667 -24.89 12.15 18.97
N ASP A 668 -23.59 12.39 19.04
CA ASP A 668 -22.97 13.63 18.54
C ASP A 668 -23.17 13.81 17.02
N ARG A 669 -22.99 12.73 16.26
CA ARG A 669 -23.25 12.74 14.80
C ARG A 669 -24.74 12.78 14.45
N LYS A 670 -25.63 12.29 15.32
CA LYS A 670 -27.05 12.39 15.15
C LYS A 670 -27.54 13.85 15.35
N ASP A 671 -27.02 14.52 16.36
CA ASP A 671 -27.35 15.91 16.67
C ASP A 671 -26.79 16.90 15.64
N GLU A 672 -25.55 16.72 15.20
CA GLU A 672 -24.97 17.51 14.10
C GLU A 672 -25.67 17.23 12.75
N ARG A 673 -25.93 15.95 12.44
CA ARG A 673 -26.64 15.59 11.20
C ARG A 673 -28.08 16.04 11.19
N THR A 674 -28.78 15.97 12.33
CA THR A 674 -30.16 16.47 12.42
C THR A 674 -30.23 17.97 12.20
N LYS A 675 -29.24 18.73 12.69
CA LYS A 675 -29.12 20.17 12.44
C LYS A 675 -28.79 20.50 10.98
N ILE A 676 -27.83 19.78 10.40
CA ILE A 676 -27.41 19.97 8.99
C ILE A 676 -28.51 19.49 8.02
N GLN A 677 -29.17 18.37 8.32
CA GLN A 677 -30.27 17.86 7.50
C GLN A 677 -31.51 18.73 7.57
N ALA A 678 -31.83 19.26 8.75
CA ALA A 678 -32.94 20.18 8.88
C ALA A 678 -32.74 21.48 8.07
N SER A 679 -31.52 22.00 8.03
CA SER A 679 -31.15 23.15 7.20
C SER A 679 -31.14 22.82 5.71
N GLN A 680 -30.54 21.69 5.30
CA GLN A 680 -30.53 21.26 3.90
C GLN A 680 -31.87 20.82 3.35
N GLN A 681 -32.72 20.17 4.17
CA GLN A 681 -34.09 19.87 3.78
C GLN A 681 -34.96 21.11 3.65
N SER A 682 -34.79 22.11 4.55
CA SER A 682 -35.50 23.37 4.42
C SER A 682 -35.09 24.15 3.17
N GLU A 683 -33.78 24.11 2.80
CA GLU A 683 -33.27 24.71 1.56
C GLU A 683 -33.75 23.97 0.31
N LEU A 684 -33.74 22.63 0.32
CA LEU A 684 -34.25 21.80 -0.79
C LEU A 684 -35.76 21.96 -0.99
N ILE A 685 -36.53 22.11 0.09
CA ILE A 685 -37.98 22.39 0.04
C ILE A 685 -38.21 23.80 -0.47
N ALA A 686 -37.41 24.79 -0.05
CA ALA A 686 -37.45 26.15 -0.57
C ALA A 686 -37.06 26.25 -2.06
N GLN A 687 -36.03 25.48 -2.48
CA GLN A 687 -35.63 25.41 -3.88
C GLN A 687 -36.66 24.72 -4.78
N ARG A 688 -37.32 23.65 -4.29
CA ARG A 688 -38.43 22.99 -5.00
C ARG A 688 -39.69 23.87 -5.14
N LYS A 689 -39.86 24.81 -4.21
CA LYS A 689 -41.02 25.77 -4.27
C LYS A 689 -40.78 26.96 -5.19
N ASN A 690 -39.53 27.29 -5.49
CA ASN A 690 -39.16 28.55 -6.18
C ASN A 690 -38.59 28.40 -7.58
N ASP A 691 -38.63 27.25 -8.24
CA ASP A 691 -38.10 27.01 -9.60
C ASP A 691 -36.71 27.63 -9.87
N ALA A 692 -35.92 27.84 -8.82
CA ALA A 692 -34.57 28.37 -8.96
C ALA A 692 -33.56 27.20 -8.98
N PRO A 693 -32.54 27.26 -9.85
CA PRO A 693 -31.53 26.23 -9.88
C PRO A 693 -30.81 26.12 -8.51
N PRO A 694 -30.41 24.93 -8.10
CA PRO A 694 -29.79 24.72 -6.81
C PRO A 694 -28.49 25.56 -6.70
N LYS A 695 -28.47 26.43 -5.69
CA LYS A 695 -27.24 27.16 -5.35
C LYS A 695 -26.26 26.13 -4.74
N ASN A 696 -25.12 25.96 -5.35
CA ASN A 696 -24.04 25.20 -4.76
C ASN A 696 -23.63 25.86 -3.45
N PHE A 697 -23.17 25.06 -2.51
CA PHE A 697 -22.63 25.53 -1.23
C PHE A 697 -21.56 26.64 -1.41
N GLU A 698 -20.81 26.59 -2.51
CA GLU A 698 -19.83 27.60 -2.92
C GLU A 698 -20.43 28.93 -3.42
N SER A 699 -21.73 28.95 -3.80
CA SER A 699 -22.38 30.18 -4.28
C SER A 699 -23.13 30.95 -3.19
N ALA A 700 -23.15 30.46 -1.97
CA ALA A 700 -23.84 31.08 -0.84
C ALA A 700 -23.04 32.17 -0.13
N GLY A 701 -22.02 32.77 -0.77
CA GLY A 701 -21.48 34.10 -0.47
C GLY A 701 -21.39 34.55 1.00
N PHE A 702 -21.14 33.63 1.93
CA PHE A 702 -20.86 33.95 3.33
C PHE A 702 -19.60 33.23 3.79
N ASP A 703 -18.45 33.69 3.28
CA ASP A 703 -17.20 33.54 3.98
C ASP A 703 -17.18 34.46 5.21
N ASN A 704 -17.83 34.01 6.26
CA ASN A 704 -17.61 34.57 7.60
C ASN A 704 -16.43 33.85 8.27
N LEU A 705 -15.29 33.80 7.59
CA LEU A 705 -13.98 33.43 8.16
C LEU A 705 -13.22 34.62 8.73
N ASP A 706 -13.87 35.79 8.82
CA ASP A 706 -13.34 37.01 9.45
C ASP A 706 -13.29 36.99 10.99
N GLY A 707 -13.42 35.81 11.61
CA GLY A 707 -13.45 35.69 13.06
C GLY A 707 -12.31 34.91 13.71
N PHE A 708 -11.47 34.22 12.95
CA PHE A 708 -10.30 33.55 13.50
C PHE A 708 -9.02 34.28 13.06
N GLY A 709 -8.61 35.22 13.90
CA GLY A 709 -7.37 35.96 13.75
C GLY A 709 -6.16 35.04 13.66
N LEU A 710 -5.71 34.80 12.44
CA LEU A 710 -4.40 34.20 12.14
C LEU A 710 -3.25 35.21 12.33
N GLU A 711 -3.52 36.40 12.93
CA GLU A 711 -2.50 37.41 13.23
C GLU A 711 -1.60 37.06 14.44
N GLN A 712 -1.77 35.90 15.09
CA GLN A 712 -0.94 35.51 16.24
C GLN A 712 0.17 34.49 15.94
N PHE A 713 0.38 34.11 14.68
CA PHE A 713 1.52 33.27 14.30
C PHE A 713 2.46 33.98 13.35
N ASP A 714 3.16 34.98 13.90
CA ASP A 714 4.37 35.52 13.29
C ASP A 714 5.57 34.77 13.88
N PRO A 715 6.29 33.93 13.13
CA PRO A 715 7.49 33.27 13.62
C PRO A 715 8.64 34.26 13.58
N ARG A 716 9.00 34.76 14.73
CA ARG A 716 10.32 35.40 14.92
C ARG A 716 11.41 34.34 15.05
#